data_277add04c7222dea9bca6f87feb465c6
#
_entry.id   277add04c7222dea9bca6f87feb465c6
#
_cell.length_a   1.000
_cell.length_b   1.000
_cell.length_c   1.000
_cell.angle_alpha   90.00
_cell.angle_beta   90.00
_cell.angle_gamma   90.00
#
_symmetry.space_group_name_H-M   'P 1'
#
loop_
_entity.id
_entity.type
_entity.pdbx_description
1 polymer ?
#
loop_
_entity_poly.entity_id
_entity_poly.type
_entity_poly.pdbx_seq_one_letter_code
_entity_poly.pdbx_strand_id
1 'polypeptide(L)'
;LVGGLVLVVEKVRKWRWKMNDPITSLFFDIETNPLTDFTALEGLETVHCLSVYDPRKKQVATFDGSGIKEGLQMLDKAEVIIGHNSIGFDVPALKKVYGWVPKAKVVDTLIMGRCISPDVRAKDMQNRKMPKELWGSHSLKAWGERIGLAKGLYGEKEEAFEEYTEEMREYCERDTLVTFNLFEALSKKEPSETMLHLEHDFARIIRQQELRGMGFDVDAALDLAEELTLRRAEIKDELQKLFPPIVEEMKSPSGWFLDIYDNQGNCVDGIEAATKKELTEELRKRRLKTSLAKDAKKLENKKKYIPFNPGSRHQIVTRFKEKYGWVGTEKTPAGKEKIDESVLRGMDYPEADVLCEYLMISKRLGQLAEGKEAWLKVVKNGRVHGKVNTNGAVTGRCTHSSPNLAQVPATRAPYGKRCRELFIPHPDFELVGVDASGLELRCLAHYLAVWDGGEYANFLLEGDIHTVNQEAAGLETRDQAKTFIYAFLYGAGDAKIGDIVGGTAKDGAMLKKRFLKQLPALARLKKTVEDKVISGKVLRGLDGRELPVRSEHSALNTLLQSAGAVAMKSALVLLTRCLKRLQWKHGEDWAFVANVHDEFQAEVLLNHVELYGKIATECIREAGEYLKMRCPLDAEYQVGSSWAETH
;
A
#
# COMPACT_ATOMS: atom_id res chain seq x y z
N LEU A 1 -1.14 34.95 -18.11
CA LEU A 1 -0.05 34.81 -17.09
C LEU A 1 0.28 33.34 -16.80
N VAL A 2 -0.69 32.43 -16.78
CA VAL A 2 -0.47 31.01 -16.51
C VAL A 2 0.27 30.31 -17.66
N GLY A 3 -0.11 30.57 -18.92
CA GLY A 3 0.54 29.98 -20.11
C GLY A 3 1.99 30.41 -20.39
N GLY A 4 2.49 31.46 -19.75
CA GLY A 4 3.88 31.91 -19.87
C GLY A 4 4.83 31.44 -18.77
N LEU A 5 4.29 30.94 -17.64
CA LEU A 5 5.07 30.52 -16.46
C LEU A 5 5.58 29.08 -16.57
N VAL A 6 4.89 28.26 -17.34
CA VAL A 6 5.13 26.82 -17.42
C VAL A 6 6.07 26.46 -18.58
N LEU A 7 6.15 27.28 -19.63
CA LEU A 7 6.84 27.03 -20.91
C LEU A 7 8.40 27.03 -20.90
N VAL A 8 9.06 26.91 -19.75
CA VAL A 8 10.52 26.71 -19.74
C VAL A 8 10.86 25.36 -19.13
N VAL A 9 10.65 24.32 -19.92
CA VAL A 9 11.38 23.07 -19.72
C VAL A 9 12.87 23.39 -19.97
N GLU A 10 13.61 23.72 -18.92
CA GLU A 10 15.06 23.72 -19.01
C GLU A 10 15.46 22.39 -19.63
N LYS A 11 16.21 22.44 -20.75
CA LYS A 11 16.90 21.28 -21.28
C LYS A 11 17.61 20.61 -20.10
N VAL A 12 17.06 19.50 -19.61
CA VAL A 12 17.69 18.68 -18.58
C VAL A 12 19.11 18.47 -19.07
N ARG A 13 20.09 19.11 -18.39
CA ARG A 13 21.48 18.88 -18.72
C ARG A 13 21.68 17.37 -18.70
N LYS A 14 22.11 16.80 -19.82
CA LYS A 14 22.39 15.37 -19.94
C LYS A 14 23.45 15.01 -18.91
N TRP A 15 23.03 14.43 -17.81
CA TRP A 15 23.90 13.88 -16.80
C TRP A 15 24.41 12.54 -17.31
N ARG A 16 25.67 12.49 -17.73
CA ARG A 16 26.35 11.21 -17.96
C ARG A 16 26.86 10.72 -16.62
N TRP A 17 26.25 9.68 -16.08
CA TRP A 17 26.67 8.93 -14.90
C TRP A 17 27.92 8.06 -15.20
N LYS A 18 28.87 8.56 -15.98
CA LYS A 18 30.10 7.82 -16.23
C LYS A 18 31.09 8.14 -15.10
N MET A 19 31.49 7.13 -14.36
CA MET A 19 32.50 7.18 -13.30
C MET A 19 33.85 7.78 -13.73
N ASN A 20 34.07 7.97 -15.02
CA ASN A 20 35.28 8.57 -15.58
C ASN A 20 35.15 10.07 -15.84
N ASP A 21 34.01 10.72 -15.49
CA ASP A 21 33.92 12.18 -15.51
C ASP A 21 34.57 12.74 -14.23
N PRO A 22 35.22 13.95 -14.27
CA PRO A 22 35.90 14.56 -13.13
C PRO A 22 34.94 15.05 -12.01
N ILE A 23 33.68 14.56 -11.99
CA ILE A 23 32.70 14.90 -10.98
C ILE A 23 33.11 14.32 -9.63
N THR A 24 33.16 15.18 -8.62
CA THR A 24 33.44 14.79 -7.25
C THR A 24 32.24 14.07 -6.64
N SER A 25 32.27 12.74 -6.59
CA SER A 25 31.25 11.94 -5.91
C SER A 25 31.74 11.43 -4.57
N LEU A 26 30.94 11.59 -3.51
CA LEU A 26 31.20 11.06 -2.18
C LEU A 26 30.05 10.14 -1.76
N PHE A 27 30.39 9.08 -1.03
CA PHE A 27 29.40 8.16 -0.45
C PHE A 27 29.31 8.43 1.05
N PHE A 28 28.10 8.35 1.61
CA PHE A 28 27.89 8.66 3.03
C PHE A 28 26.79 7.81 3.65
N ASP A 29 26.88 7.67 4.96
CA ASP A 29 25.89 7.04 5.82
C ASP A 29 25.94 7.69 7.20
N ILE A 30 24.84 7.65 7.98
CA ILE A 30 24.77 8.15 9.35
C ILE A 30 24.15 7.13 10.29
N GLU A 31 24.55 7.19 11.57
CA GLU A 31 23.87 6.51 12.65
C GLU A 31 23.27 7.52 13.63
N THR A 32 22.07 7.21 14.15
CA THR A 32 21.30 8.11 15.02
C THR A 32 20.79 7.38 16.25
N ASN A 33 20.33 8.13 17.26
CA ASN A 33 19.55 7.53 18.34
C ASN A 33 18.26 6.86 17.81
N PRO A 34 17.68 5.88 18.55
CA PRO A 34 16.45 5.21 18.16
C PRO A 34 15.28 6.18 17.95
N LEU A 35 14.42 5.86 17.00
CA LEU A 35 13.25 6.65 16.64
C LEU A 35 11.99 5.98 17.15
N THR A 36 11.03 6.76 17.68
CA THR A 36 9.68 6.29 17.99
C THR A 36 8.81 6.24 16.73
N ASP A 37 9.08 7.10 15.75
CA ASP A 37 8.44 7.07 14.43
C ASP A 37 9.40 7.49 13.33
N PHE A 38 9.70 6.55 12.45
CA PHE A 38 10.59 6.78 11.31
C PHE A 38 9.99 7.75 10.27
N THR A 39 8.68 7.70 10.06
CA THR A 39 8.01 8.50 9.02
C THR A 39 8.00 9.98 9.42
N ALA A 40 7.66 10.27 10.66
CA ALA A 40 7.66 11.63 11.22
C ALA A 40 9.03 12.08 11.77
N LEU A 41 10.05 11.22 11.81
CA LEU A 41 11.32 11.42 12.50
C LEU A 41 11.13 11.75 13.98
N GLU A 42 10.14 11.18 14.63
CA GLU A 42 9.87 11.43 16.04
C GLU A 42 10.89 10.72 16.91
N GLY A 43 11.33 11.37 17.98
CA GLY A 43 12.38 10.87 18.87
C GLY A 43 13.81 11.09 18.35
N LEU A 44 13.99 11.64 17.12
CA LEU A 44 15.31 11.97 16.60
C LEU A 44 15.86 13.22 17.29
N GLU A 45 16.92 13.06 18.04
CA GLU A 45 17.60 14.12 18.79
C GLU A 45 19.09 14.21 18.42
N THR A 46 19.72 13.07 18.12
CA THR A 46 21.17 12.98 17.97
C THR A 46 21.55 12.18 16.72
N VAL A 47 22.55 12.70 15.99
CA VAL A 47 23.32 11.92 15.02
C VAL A 47 24.62 11.52 15.70
N HIS A 48 24.85 10.24 15.88
CA HIS A 48 26.01 9.69 16.57
C HIS A 48 27.27 9.80 15.74
N CYS A 49 27.20 9.42 14.46
CA CYS A 49 28.32 9.55 13.55
C CYS A 49 27.85 9.73 12.09
N LEU A 50 28.79 10.26 11.29
CA LEU A 50 28.68 10.41 9.84
C LEU A 50 29.94 9.79 9.22
N SER A 51 29.77 8.77 8.38
CA SER A 51 30.84 8.16 7.60
C SER A 51 30.80 8.65 6.15
N VAL A 52 31.95 9.01 5.60
CA VAL A 52 32.13 9.52 4.24
C VAL A 52 33.24 8.76 3.53
N TYR A 53 32.96 8.16 2.38
CA TYR A 53 33.96 7.49 1.53
C TYR A 53 34.25 8.30 0.26
N ASP A 54 35.51 8.58 0.02
CA ASP A 54 36.02 9.16 -1.24
C ASP A 54 36.63 8.06 -2.12
N PRO A 55 35.97 7.61 -3.18
CA PRO A 55 36.47 6.52 -4.02
C PRO A 55 37.77 6.84 -4.78
N ARG A 56 38.08 8.13 -5.00
CA ARG A 56 39.32 8.56 -5.66
C ARG A 56 40.53 8.38 -4.75
N LYS A 57 40.33 8.64 -3.46
CA LYS A 57 41.38 8.47 -2.43
C LYS A 57 41.37 7.07 -1.85
N LYS A 58 40.27 6.31 -2.05
CA LYS A 58 40.01 5.01 -1.42
C LYS A 58 40.07 5.10 0.12
N GLN A 59 39.55 6.19 0.67
CA GLN A 59 39.59 6.49 2.10
C GLN A 59 38.19 6.69 2.64
N VAL A 60 37.95 6.13 3.83
CA VAL A 60 36.78 6.42 4.66
C VAL A 60 37.22 7.43 5.72
N ALA A 61 36.41 8.44 5.96
CA ALA A 61 36.54 9.39 7.06
C ALA A 61 35.24 9.35 7.85
N THR A 62 35.33 9.13 9.16
CA THR A 62 34.17 9.11 10.06
C THR A 62 34.29 10.25 11.05
N PHE A 63 33.18 10.94 11.24
CA PHE A 63 33.01 12.11 12.07
C PHE A 63 31.96 11.82 13.15
N ASP A 64 32.26 12.18 14.38
CA ASP A 64 31.38 12.07 15.54
C ASP A 64 31.27 13.38 16.31
N GLY A 65 30.30 13.50 17.17
CA GLY A 65 30.11 14.66 18.04
C GLY A 65 30.26 16.00 17.29
N SER A 66 31.21 16.82 17.71
CA SER A 66 31.48 18.13 17.07
C SER A 66 32.06 18.04 15.66
N GLY A 67 32.72 16.92 15.34
CA GLY A 67 33.33 16.66 14.03
C GLY A 67 32.31 16.48 12.90
N ILE A 68 31.06 16.15 13.20
CA ILE A 68 30.00 15.96 12.17
C ILE A 68 29.86 17.18 11.26
N LYS A 69 30.02 18.41 11.81
CA LYS A 69 29.99 19.65 11.01
C LYS A 69 31.08 19.72 9.95
N GLU A 70 32.25 19.15 10.22
CA GLU A 70 33.36 19.06 9.23
C GLU A 70 32.99 18.06 8.13
N GLY A 71 32.38 16.91 8.50
CA GLY A 71 31.86 15.94 7.55
C GLY A 71 30.79 16.54 6.62
N LEU A 72 29.87 17.35 7.16
CA LEU A 72 28.85 18.06 6.35
C LEU A 72 29.50 19.06 5.38
N GLN A 73 30.55 19.80 5.82
CA GLN A 73 31.32 20.68 4.94
C GLN A 73 32.05 19.90 3.84
N MET A 74 32.51 18.68 4.13
CA MET A 74 33.11 17.81 3.14
C MET A 74 32.08 17.38 2.09
N LEU A 75 30.88 17.00 2.51
CA LEU A 75 29.77 16.66 1.61
C LEU A 75 29.33 17.85 0.74
N ASP A 76 29.33 19.08 1.28
CA ASP A 76 28.96 20.29 0.54
C ASP A 76 29.97 20.70 -0.55
N LYS A 77 31.19 20.17 -0.51
CA LYS A 77 32.23 20.38 -1.54
C LYS A 77 32.11 19.40 -2.70
N ALA A 78 31.30 18.35 -2.55
CA ALA A 78 31.03 17.38 -3.61
C ALA A 78 30.02 17.92 -4.60
N GLU A 79 30.06 17.46 -5.86
CA GLU A 79 29.02 17.70 -6.83
C GLU A 79 27.84 16.71 -6.63
N VAL A 80 28.16 15.49 -6.22
CA VAL A 80 27.20 14.40 -5.98
C VAL A 80 27.51 13.73 -4.65
N ILE A 81 26.50 13.51 -3.84
CA ILE A 81 26.57 12.67 -2.65
C ILE A 81 25.62 11.48 -2.79
N ILE A 82 26.08 10.31 -2.37
CA ILE A 82 25.38 9.05 -2.61
C ILE A 82 25.21 8.32 -1.28
N GLY A 83 23.97 7.98 -0.95
CA GLY A 83 23.62 7.21 0.24
C GLY A 83 22.61 6.10 -0.08
N HIS A 84 22.22 5.33 0.92
CA HIS A 84 21.16 4.33 0.81
C HIS A 84 19.97 4.72 1.65
N ASN A 85 18.82 4.98 1.04
CA ASN A 85 17.65 5.59 1.67
C ASN A 85 17.92 7.02 2.19
N SER A 86 18.93 7.67 1.65
CA SER A 86 19.40 8.96 2.13
C SER A 86 18.38 10.09 1.91
N ILE A 87 17.56 10.03 0.87
CA ILE A 87 16.43 10.96 0.66
C ILE A 87 15.32 10.69 1.67
N GLY A 88 15.12 9.43 2.05
CA GLY A 88 14.10 9.03 3.03
C GLY A 88 14.51 9.27 4.48
N PHE A 89 15.81 9.25 4.79
CA PHE A 89 16.28 9.31 6.18
C PHE A 89 17.44 10.26 6.44
N ASP A 90 18.64 10.00 5.92
CA ASP A 90 19.87 10.70 6.32
C ASP A 90 19.77 12.22 6.12
N VAL A 91 19.35 12.65 4.94
CA VAL A 91 19.22 14.08 4.62
C VAL A 91 18.16 14.77 5.48
N PRO A 92 16.94 14.24 5.64
CA PRO A 92 15.98 14.75 6.61
C PRO A 92 16.46 14.77 8.06
N ALA A 93 17.19 13.74 8.49
CA ALA A 93 17.74 13.65 9.84
C ALA A 93 18.79 14.74 10.08
N LEU A 94 19.74 14.88 9.17
CA LEU A 94 20.77 15.92 9.23
C LEU A 94 20.16 17.34 9.15
N LYS A 95 19.09 17.52 8.39
CA LYS A 95 18.33 18.78 8.37
C LYS A 95 17.67 19.06 9.72
N LYS A 96 17.05 18.05 10.35
CA LYS A 96 16.37 18.20 11.63
C LYS A 96 17.35 18.57 12.75
N VAL A 97 18.50 17.87 12.83
CA VAL A 97 19.47 18.04 13.94
C VAL A 97 20.42 19.21 13.72
N TYR A 98 20.90 19.43 12.50
CA TYR A 98 21.92 20.45 12.20
C TYR A 98 21.43 21.61 11.34
N GLY A 99 20.18 21.61 10.87
CA GLY A 99 19.68 22.57 9.89
C GLY A 99 20.33 22.44 8.50
N TRP A 100 21.09 21.36 8.27
CA TRP A 100 21.86 21.18 7.05
C TRP A 100 20.96 20.82 5.84
N VAL A 101 21.19 21.49 4.74
CA VAL A 101 20.58 21.21 3.45
C VAL A 101 21.68 20.99 2.44
N PRO A 102 21.75 19.83 1.76
CA PRO A 102 22.84 19.52 0.85
C PRO A 102 22.90 20.49 -0.33
N LYS A 103 24.09 21.03 -0.63
CA LYS A 103 24.38 21.76 -1.87
C LYS A 103 24.62 20.82 -3.03
N ALA A 104 25.17 19.65 -2.74
CA ALA A 104 25.41 18.56 -3.68
C ALA A 104 24.11 17.91 -4.15
N LYS A 105 24.13 17.33 -5.35
CA LYS A 105 23.05 16.46 -5.80
C LYS A 105 23.03 15.17 -4.99
N VAL A 106 21.91 14.84 -4.39
CA VAL A 106 21.73 13.58 -3.64
C VAL A 106 21.26 12.48 -4.56
N VAL A 107 21.93 11.33 -4.51
CA VAL A 107 21.59 10.09 -5.18
C VAL A 107 21.34 9.00 -4.15
N ASP A 108 20.27 8.25 -4.34
CA ASP A 108 19.80 7.26 -3.39
C ASP A 108 19.79 5.86 -4.01
N THR A 109 20.64 4.97 -3.50
CA THR A 109 20.79 3.61 -4.02
C THR A 109 19.59 2.72 -3.72
N LEU A 110 18.73 3.06 -2.73
CA LEU A 110 17.45 2.38 -2.51
C LEU A 110 16.50 2.63 -3.69
N ILE A 111 16.39 3.89 -4.12
CA ILE A 111 15.57 4.27 -5.28
C ILE A 111 16.11 3.63 -6.53
N MET A 112 17.43 3.71 -6.77
CA MET A 112 18.08 3.02 -7.89
C MET A 112 17.76 1.53 -7.89
N GLY A 113 17.91 0.85 -6.77
CA GLY A 113 17.66 -0.58 -6.63
C GLY A 113 16.23 -0.97 -6.97
N ARG A 114 15.25 -0.19 -6.47
CA ARG A 114 13.81 -0.39 -6.76
C ARG A 114 13.47 -0.17 -8.23
N CYS A 115 14.05 0.84 -8.85
CA CYS A 115 13.82 1.17 -10.26
C CYS A 115 14.46 0.16 -11.22
N ILE A 116 15.69 -0.25 -10.94
CA ILE A 116 16.49 -1.13 -11.80
C ILE A 116 16.13 -2.60 -11.62
N SER A 117 15.65 -2.99 -10.46
CA SER A 117 15.32 -4.39 -10.12
C SER A 117 13.97 -4.48 -9.38
N PRO A 118 12.85 -4.02 -9.97
CA PRO A 118 11.56 -3.94 -9.29
C PRO A 118 10.97 -5.33 -8.97
N ASP A 119 11.41 -6.40 -9.62
CA ASP A 119 10.98 -7.79 -9.36
C ASP A 119 12.13 -8.65 -8.79
N VAL A 120 12.90 -8.08 -7.86
CA VAL A 120 14.05 -8.76 -7.25
C VAL A 120 13.64 -10.04 -6.49
N ARG A 121 12.41 -10.12 -5.96
CA ARG A 121 11.89 -11.28 -5.22
C ARG A 121 11.93 -12.57 -6.06
N ALA A 122 11.57 -12.49 -7.33
CA ALA A 122 11.59 -13.66 -8.21
C ALA A 122 13.02 -14.23 -8.38
N LYS A 123 14.03 -13.35 -8.41
CA LYS A 123 15.44 -13.74 -8.46
C LYS A 123 15.92 -14.31 -7.12
N ASP A 124 15.51 -13.70 -6.00
CA ASP A 124 15.87 -14.18 -4.67
C ASP A 124 15.36 -15.59 -4.40
N MET A 125 14.11 -15.89 -4.81
CA MET A 125 13.51 -17.24 -4.66
C MET A 125 14.30 -18.33 -5.42
N GLN A 126 15.04 -17.98 -6.46
CA GLN A 126 15.90 -18.89 -7.20
C GLN A 126 17.30 -19.03 -6.57
N ASN A 127 17.70 -18.08 -5.73
CA ASN A 127 18.98 -18.08 -5.05
C ASN A 127 18.90 -18.79 -3.70
N ARG A 128 19.37 -20.03 -3.63
CA ARG A 128 19.34 -20.86 -2.40
C ARG A 128 20.15 -20.28 -1.23
N LYS A 129 21.10 -19.36 -1.50
CA LYS A 129 21.92 -18.73 -0.46
C LYS A 129 21.25 -17.50 0.16
N MET A 130 20.23 -16.94 -0.52
CA MET A 130 19.53 -15.74 -0.03
C MET A 130 18.57 -16.09 1.11
N PRO A 131 18.71 -15.49 2.31
CA PRO A 131 17.79 -15.68 3.42
C PRO A 131 16.35 -15.35 3.05
N LYS A 132 15.40 -16.20 3.44
CA LYS A 132 13.98 -16.05 3.04
C LYS A 132 13.34 -14.76 3.54
N GLU A 133 13.74 -14.32 4.72
CA GLU A 133 13.29 -13.06 5.34
C GLU A 133 13.71 -11.81 4.56
N LEU A 134 14.74 -11.92 3.71
CA LEU A 134 15.24 -10.83 2.87
C LEU A 134 14.69 -10.85 1.44
N TRP A 135 13.89 -11.86 1.06
CA TRP A 135 13.36 -11.97 -0.29
C TRP A 135 12.48 -10.77 -0.68
N GLY A 136 12.85 -10.12 -1.77
CA GLY A 136 12.16 -8.94 -2.29
C GLY A 136 12.47 -7.64 -1.55
N SER A 137 13.28 -7.70 -0.48
CA SER A 137 13.72 -6.52 0.24
C SER A 137 14.77 -5.74 -0.56
N HIS A 138 14.68 -4.41 -0.54
CA HIS A 138 15.67 -3.50 -1.09
C HIS A 138 16.53 -2.82 -0.01
N SER A 139 16.50 -3.32 1.23
CA SER A 139 17.35 -2.82 2.32
C SER A 139 18.85 -3.03 1.98
N LEU A 140 19.71 -2.23 2.59
CA LEU A 140 21.16 -2.36 2.39
C LEU A 140 21.66 -3.75 2.80
N LYS A 141 21.09 -4.34 3.88
CA LYS A 141 21.34 -5.73 4.30
C LYS A 141 21.04 -6.73 3.17
N ALA A 142 19.86 -6.62 2.55
CA ALA A 142 19.47 -7.51 1.46
C ALA A 142 20.35 -7.34 0.21
N TRP A 143 20.74 -6.12 -0.09
CA TRP A 143 21.67 -5.85 -1.19
C TRP A 143 23.09 -6.32 -0.89
N GLY A 144 23.57 -6.17 0.34
CA GLY A 144 24.84 -6.71 0.78
C GLY A 144 24.95 -8.21 0.53
N GLU A 145 23.92 -8.98 0.90
CA GLU A 145 23.85 -10.41 0.61
C GLU A 145 23.89 -10.73 -0.89
N ARG A 146 23.19 -9.95 -1.73
CA ARG A 146 23.17 -10.16 -3.19
C ARG A 146 24.51 -9.88 -3.89
N ILE A 147 25.27 -8.91 -3.36
CA ILE A 147 26.59 -8.54 -3.94
C ILE A 147 27.76 -9.22 -3.24
N GLY A 148 27.50 -10.08 -2.23
CA GLY A 148 28.53 -10.82 -1.50
C GLY A 148 29.33 -9.98 -0.50
N LEU A 149 28.76 -8.88 -0.02
CA LEU A 149 29.31 -7.97 0.99
C LEU A 149 28.34 -7.85 2.15
N ALA A 150 28.31 -8.86 3.03
CA ALA A 150 27.38 -8.89 4.15
C ALA A 150 27.52 -7.66 5.05
N LYS A 151 26.39 -7.05 5.39
CA LYS A 151 26.26 -6.01 6.41
C LYS A 151 26.61 -6.59 7.78
N GLY A 152 27.23 -5.82 8.67
CA GLY A 152 27.50 -6.24 10.06
C GLY A 152 26.20 -6.52 10.83
N LEU A 153 26.31 -7.30 11.93
CA LEU A 153 25.19 -7.66 12.79
C LEU A 153 24.92 -6.66 13.93
N TYR A 154 25.65 -5.55 13.98
CA TYR A 154 25.54 -4.55 15.04
C TYR A 154 24.11 -4.06 15.25
N GLY A 155 23.40 -3.72 14.19
CA GLY A 155 22.02 -3.23 14.23
C GLY A 155 20.97 -4.27 14.69
N GLU A 156 21.37 -5.50 15.00
CA GLU A 156 20.49 -6.54 15.56
C GLU A 156 20.56 -6.62 17.10
N LYS A 157 21.47 -5.87 17.72
CA LYS A 157 21.59 -5.78 19.17
C LYS A 157 20.48 -4.89 19.75
N GLU A 158 19.97 -5.23 20.94
CA GLU A 158 18.82 -4.58 21.57
C GLU A 158 19.09 -3.10 21.91
N GLU A 159 20.33 -2.74 22.24
CA GLU A 159 20.77 -1.39 22.62
C GLU A 159 21.72 -0.74 21.58
N ALA A 160 21.67 -1.21 20.32
CA ALA A 160 22.67 -0.88 19.31
C ALA A 160 22.85 0.63 19.05
N PHE A 161 21.79 1.42 19.22
CA PHE A 161 21.76 2.84 18.78
C PHE A 161 21.49 3.82 19.93
N GLU A 162 21.55 3.40 21.18
CA GLU A 162 21.32 4.28 22.33
C GLU A 162 22.47 5.25 22.55
N GLU A 163 23.70 4.76 22.46
CA GLU A 163 24.92 5.55 22.65
C GLU A 163 25.94 5.28 21.52
N TYR A 164 26.81 6.26 21.26
CA TYR A 164 27.93 6.12 20.33
C TYR A 164 28.97 5.11 20.84
N THR A 165 29.37 4.19 19.97
CA THR A 165 30.42 3.20 20.25
C THR A 165 31.35 3.04 19.05
N GLU A 166 32.60 2.55 19.29
CA GLU A 166 33.52 2.24 18.19
C GLU A 166 32.97 1.17 17.24
N GLU A 167 32.22 0.21 17.79
CA GLU A 167 31.54 -0.80 16.96
C GLU A 167 30.44 -0.21 16.07
N MET A 168 29.73 0.81 16.54
CA MET A 168 28.79 1.61 15.71
C MET A 168 29.52 2.34 14.60
N ARG A 169 30.67 2.91 14.88
CA ARG A 169 31.52 3.58 13.88
C ARG A 169 31.92 2.61 12.77
N GLU A 170 32.48 1.45 13.14
CA GLU A 170 32.88 0.41 12.18
C GLU A 170 31.69 -0.07 11.34
N TYR A 171 30.50 -0.15 11.93
CA TYR A 171 29.26 -0.51 11.27
C TYR A 171 28.85 0.55 10.23
N CYS A 172 28.85 1.83 10.58
CA CYS A 172 28.56 2.95 9.69
C CYS A 172 29.56 3.03 8.51
N GLU A 173 30.87 2.82 8.77
CA GLU A 173 31.91 2.75 7.74
C GLU A 173 31.65 1.60 6.75
N ARG A 174 31.24 0.44 7.27
CA ARG A 174 30.91 -0.73 6.46
C ARG A 174 29.70 -0.48 5.57
N ASP A 175 28.66 0.15 6.11
CA ASP A 175 27.43 0.47 5.36
C ASP A 175 27.72 1.46 4.24
N THR A 176 28.58 2.44 4.48
CA THR A 176 29.06 3.37 3.44
C THR A 176 29.78 2.61 2.30
N LEU A 177 30.63 1.62 2.62
CA LEU A 177 31.31 0.79 1.61
C LEU A 177 30.37 -0.15 0.88
N VAL A 178 29.37 -0.73 1.55
CA VAL A 178 28.32 -1.55 0.90
C VAL A 178 27.52 -0.67 -0.06
N THR A 179 27.20 0.56 0.32
CA THR A 179 26.51 1.54 -0.53
C THR A 179 27.31 1.88 -1.79
N PHE A 180 28.63 2.07 -1.68
CA PHE A 180 29.52 2.27 -2.82
C PHE A 180 29.49 1.07 -3.79
N ASN A 181 29.67 -0.14 -3.28
CA ASN A 181 29.69 -1.35 -4.12
C ASN A 181 28.31 -1.64 -4.76
N LEU A 182 27.21 -1.31 -4.05
CA LEU A 182 25.86 -1.39 -4.59
C LEU A 182 25.66 -0.40 -5.74
N PHE A 183 26.08 0.86 -5.57
CA PHE A 183 26.01 1.87 -6.61
C PHE A 183 26.78 1.43 -7.88
N GLU A 184 27.98 0.88 -7.71
CA GLU A 184 28.78 0.31 -8.79
C GLU A 184 28.02 -0.81 -9.54
N ALA A 185 27.44 -1.75 -8.79
CA ALA A 185 26.69 -2.88 -9.34
C ALA A 185 25.43 -2.43 -10.10
N LEU A 186 24.72 -1.41 -9.58
CA LEU A 186 23.52 -0.89 -10.22
C LEU A 186 23.86 -0.04 -11.46
N SER A 187 24.92 0.75 -11.42
CA SER A 187 25.35 1.61 -12.53
C SER A 187 25.79 0.81 -13.76
N LYS A 188 26.37 -0.37 -13.57
CA LYS A 188 26.74 -1.29 -14.68
C LYS A 188 25.54 -1.78 -15.51
N LYS A 189 24.32 -1.63 -15.02
CA LYS A 189 23.09 -2.00 -15.76
C LYS A 189 22.62 -0.90 -16.72
N GLU A 190 23.31 0.22 -16.81
CA GLU A 190 23.00 1.34 -17.69
C GLU A 190 21.52 1.77 -17.61
N PRO A 191 21.01 2.13 -16.40
CA PRO A 191 19.61 2.49 -16.24
C PRO A 191 19.26 3.76 -16.99
N SER A 192 17.97 3.96 -17.30
CA SER A 192 17.47 5.20 -17.88
C SER A 192 17.74 6.40 -16.96
N GLU A 193 18.49 7.38 -17.44
CA GLU A 193 18.74 8.63 -16.73
C GLU A 193 17.45 9.39 -16.44
N THR A 194 16.53 9.44 -17.42
CA THR A 194 15.22 10.10 -17.26
C THR A 194 14.44 9.50 -16.12
N MET A 195 14.39 8.17 -16.02
CA MET A 195 13.75 7.46 -14.91
C MET A 195 14.40 7.81 -13.58
N LEU A 196 15.74 7.74 -13.49
CA LEU A 196 16.43 8.03 -12.23
C LEU A 196 16.20 9.47 -11.76
N HIS A 197 16.23 10.44 -12.67
CA HIS A 197 15.94 11.84 -12.33
C HIS A 197 14.54 12.01 -11.80
N LEU A 198 13.55 11.50 -12.54
CA LEU A 198 12.15 11.58 -12.14
C LEU A 198 11.92 10.97 -10.75
N GLU A 199 12.44 9.77 -10.52
CA GLU A 199 12.18 9.04 -9.28
C GLU A 199 12.88 9.67 -8.06
N HIS A 200 14.07 10.24 -8.21
CA HIS A 200 14.73 10.96 -7.14
C HIS A 200 14.04 12.29 -6.80
N ASP A 201 13.61 13.05 -7.81
CA ASP A 201 12.86 14.29 -7.59
C ASP A 201 11.50 14.00 -6.94
N PHE A 202 10.80 12.98 -7.43
CA PHE A 202 9.54 12.55 -6.87
C PHE A 202 9.67 12.02 -5.43
N ALA A 203 10.72 11.25 -5.13
CA ALA A 203 10.97 10.77 -3.77
C ALA A 203 11.18 11.90 -2.76
N ARG A 204 11.82 13.00 -3.16
CA ARG A 204 11.95 14.20 -2.30
C ARG A 204 10.61 14.84 -2.01
N ILE A 205 9.73 14.90 -3.00
CA ILE A 205 8.36 15.42 -2.85
C ILE A 205 7.58 14.55 -1.87
N ILE A 206 7.61 13.25 -2.07
CA ILE A 206 6.92 12.29 -1.21
C ILE A 206 7.47 12.33 0.21
N ARG A 207 8.78 12.48 0.39
CA ARG A 207 9.34 12.61 1.75
C ARG A 207 8.86 13.87 2.46
N GLN A 208 8.70 14.98 1.75
CA GLN A 208 8.09 16.19 2.32
C GLN A 208 6.62 15.97 2.70
N GLN A 209 5.86 15.26 1.88
CA GLN A 209 4.48 14.85 2.17
C GLN A 209 4.41 13.97 3.42
N GLU A 210 5.26 12.96 3.55
CA GLU A 210 5.31 12.06 4.71
C GLU A 210 5.63 12.83 6.00
N LEU A 211 6.61 13.75 5.97
CA LEU A 211 6.97 14.58 7.11
C LEU A 211 5.85 15.58 7.49
N ARG A 212 5.12 16.08 6.51
CA ARG A 212 3.97 16.96 6.75
C ARG A 212 2.82 16.18 7.38
N GLY A 213 2.51 14.99 6.87
CA GLY A 213 1.31 14.24 7.20
C GLY A 213 0.03 14.96 6.75
N MET A 214 -1.12 14.32 6.90
CA MET A 214 -2.43 14.90 6.60
C MET A 214 -3.16 15.26 7.90
N GLY A 215 -3.77 16.44 7.98
CA GLY A 215 -4.54 16.86 9.14
C GLY A 215 -5.71 15.90 9.41
N PHE A 216 -6.02 15.69 10.67
CA PHE A 216 -6.99 14.68 11.10
C PHE A 216 -7.81 15.17 12.28
N ASP A 217 -9.12 15.18 12.11
CA ASP A 217 -10.08 15.55 13.15
C ASP A 217 -10.26 14.38 14.13
N VAL A 218 -9.58 14.46 15.27
CA VAL A 218 -9.57 13.42 16.30
C VAL A 218 -10.93 13.30 16.99
N ASP A 219 -11.60 14.43 17.26
CA ASP A 219 -12.86 14.43 17.98
C ASP A 219 -13.98 13.81 17.13
N ALA A 220 -14.10 14.23 15.87
CA ALA A 220 -15.04 13.63 14.93
C ALA A 220 -14.73 12.13 14.67
N ALA A 221 -13.47 11.75 14.73
CA ALA A 221 -13.06 10.35 14.59
C ALA A 221 -13.46 9.50 15.79
N LEU A 222 -13.39 10.03 17.00
CA LEU A 222 -13.85 9.36 18.22
C LEU A 222 -15.38 9.18 18.19
N ASP A 223 -16.12 10.20 17.81
CA ASP A 223 -17.58 10.15 17.67
C ASP A 223 -18.00 9.08 16.64
N LEU A 224 -17.34 9.04 15.50
CA LEU A 224 -17.60 8.01 14.48
C LEU A 224 -17.24 6.61 14.98
N ALA A 225 -16.17 6.45 15.75
CA ALA A 225 -15.76 5.16 16.29
C ALA A 225 -16.77 4.65 17.33
N GLU A 226 -17.30 5.52 18.17
CA GLU A 226 -18.36 5.18 19.14
C GLU A 226 -19.64 4.74 18.43
N GLU A 227 -20.14 5.52 17.48
CA GLU A 227 -21.32 5.18 16.68
C GLU A 227 -21.19 3.81 16.02
N LEU A 228 -20.08 3.59 15.32
CA LEU A 228 -19.83 2.32 14.63
C LEU A 228 -19.69 1.14 15.60
N THR A 229 -19.15 1.37 16.81
CA THR A 229 -19.02 0.35 17.84
C THR A 229 -20.39 -0.06 18.38
N LEU A 230 -21.25 0.91 18.67
CA LEU A 230 -22.63 0.66 19.09
C LEU A 230 -23.41 -0.09 18.01
N ARG A 231 -23.35 0.39 16.77
CA ARG A 231 -24.06 -0.27 15.66
C ARG A 231 -23.57 -1.70 15.44
N ARG A 232 -22.28 -1.95 15.52
CA ARG A 232 -21.72 -3.31 15.40
C ARG A 232 -22.20 -4.22 16.54
N ALA A 233 -22.36 -3.70 17.75
CA ALA A 233 -22.89 -4.47 18.88
C ALA A 233 -24.36 -4.86 18.62
N GLU A 234 -25.21 -3.94 18.17
CA GLU A 234 -26.59 -4.21 17.79
C GLU A 234 -26.71 -5.31 16.74
N ILE A 235 -25.93 -5.19 15.65
CA ILE A 235 -25.91 -6.18 14.56
C ILE A 235 -25.41 -7.55 15.09
N LYS A 236 -24.42 -7.56 15.97
CA LYS A 236 -23.94 -8.80 16.58
C LYS A 236 -25.02 -9.48 17.40
N ASP A 237 -25.82 -8.73 18.15
CA ASP A 237 -26.93 -9.28 18.95
C ASP A 237 -28.05 -9.80 18.03
N GLU A 238 -28.33 -9.12 16.93
CA GLU A 238 -29.25 -9.61 15.89
C GLU A 238 -28.75 -10.93 15.29
N LEU A 239 -27.48 -11.01 14.93
CA LEU A 239 -26.88 -12.22 14.38
C LEU A 239 -26.83 -13.39 15.37
N GLN A 240 -26.75 -13.13 16.69
CA GLN A 240 -26.88 -14.18 17.71
C GLN A 240 -28.29 -14.79 17.74
N LYS A 241 -29.33 -13.99 17.45
CA LYS A 241 -30.72 -14.48 17.35
C LYS A 241 -30.93 -15.30 16.08
N LEU A 242 -30.35 -14.86 14.97
CA LEU A 242 -30.43 -15.53 13.66
C LEU A 242 -29.61 -16.84 13.61
N PHE A 243 -28.50 -16.87 14.31
CA PHE A 243 -27.58 -18.00 14.44
C PHE A 243 -27.35 -18.36 15.91
N PRO A 244 -28.20 -19.16 16.54
CA PRO A 244 -28.05 -19.56 17.93
C PRO A 244 -26.73 -20.31 18.17
N PRO A 245 -26.21 -20.35 19.42
CA PRO A 245 -24.95 -21.01 19.72
C PRO A 245 -24.87 -22.45 19.23
N ILE A 246 -23.72 -22.87 18.75
CA ILE A 246 -23.44 -24.29 18.47
C ILE A 246 -23.29 -25.00 19.81
N VAL A 247 -23.98 -26.10 19.96
CA VAL A 247 -23.88 -26.93 21.15
C VAL A 247 -22.97 -28.12 20.83
N GLU A 248 -21.77 -28.12 21.42
CA GLU A 248 -20.84 -29.23 21.33
C GLU A 248 -20.93 -30.08 22.62
N GLU A 249 -21.20 -31.37 22.49
CA GLU A 249 -21.09 -32.28 23.59
C GLU A 249 -19.61 -32.57 23.92
N MET A 250 -19.22 -32.27 25.13
CA MET A 250 -17.86 -32.57 25.61
C MET A 250 -17.74 -34.06 25.93
N LYS A 251 -16.55 -34.63 25.76
CA LYS A 251 -16.26 -36.03 26.16
C LYS A 251 -16.27 -36.23 27.68
N SER A 252 -16.58 -35.19 28.43
CA SER A 252 -16.64 -35.21 29.89
C SER A 252 -18.09 -35.19 30.37
N PRO A 253 -18.51 -36.08 31.26
CA PRO A 253 -19.84 -36.05 31.83
C PRO A 253 -20.06 -34.75 32.64
N SER A 254 -21.30 -34.29 32.74
CA SER A 254 -21.70 -33.17 33.60
C SER A 254 -21.55 -33.51 35.09
N GLY A 255 -21.59 -34.77 35.40
CA GLY A 255 -21.44 -35.29 36.77
C GLY A 255 -21.52 -36.81 36.82
N TRP A 256 -21.64 -37.31 38.01
CA TRP A 256 -21.76 -38.70 38.34
C TRP A 256 -22.93 -38.85 39.31
N PHE A 257 -23.71 -39.91 39.15
CA PHE A 257 -24.83 -40.27 40.01
C PHE A 257 -24.66 -41.71 40.51
N LEU A 258 -24.96 -41.95 41.78
CA LEU A 258 -24.88 -43.25 42.40
C LEU A 258 -26.14 -43.50 43.24
N ASP A 259 -26.87 -44.54 42.90
CA ASP A 259 -27.95 -45.07 43.72
C ASP A 259 -27.40 -45.82 44.93
N ILE A 260 -27.94 -45.57 46.10
CA ILE A 260 -27.58 -46.25 47.33
C ILE A 260 -28.70 -47.20 47.74
N TYR A 261 -28.34 -48.44 47.93
CA TYR A 261 -29.29 -49.51 48.23
C TYR A 261 -29.15 -50.01 49.69
N ASP A 262 -30.25 -50.37 50.32
CA ASP A 262 -30.25 -51.04 51.61
C ASP A 262 -29.84 -52.53 51.48
N ASN A 263 -29.78 -53.26 52.65
CA ASN A 263 -29.45 -54.67 52.66
C ASN A 263 -30.54 -55.57 52.04
N GLN A 264 -31.71 -55.04 51.76
CA GLN A 264 -32.85 -55.73 51.13
C GLN A 264 -32.94 -55.45 49.59
N GLY A 265 -32.01 -54.58 49.09
CA GLY A 265 -31.94 -54.24 47.66
C GLY A 265 -32.86 -53.08 47.23
N ASN A 266 -33.47 -52.34 48.16
CA ASN A 266 -34.28 -51.16 47.82
C ASN A 266 -33.37 -49.93 47.72
N CYS A 267 -33.63 -49.08 46.72
CA CYS A 267 -32.95 -47.79 46.56
C CYS A 267 -33.43 -46.83 47.67
N VAL A 268 -32.55 -46.44 48.58
CA VAL A 268 -32.88 -45.63 49.75
C VAL A 268 -32.37 -44.20 49.66
N ASP A 269 -31.41 -43.94 48.79
CA ASP A 269 -30.80 -42.61 48.59
C ASP A 269 -30.07 -42.55 47.26
N GLY A 270 -29.74 -41.32 46.80
CA GLY A 270 -28.92 -41.05 45.62
C GLY A 270 -27.88 -39.98 45.91
N ILE A 271 -26.69 -40.16 45.36
CA ILE A 271 -25.60 -39.18 45.48
C ILE A 271 -25.23 -38.68 44.11
N GLU A 272 -25.33 -37.35 43.91
CA GLU A 272 -24.79 -36.66 42.76
C GLU A 272 -23.50 -35.92 43.11
N ALA A 273 -22.55 -35.92 42.17
CA ALA A 273 -21.31 -35.17 42.32
C ALA A 273 -20.77 -34.76 40.94
N ALA A 274 -20.12 -33.63 40.87
CA ALA A 274 -19.52 -33.15 39.62
C ALA A 274 -18.32 -33.98 39.17
N THR A 275 -17.63 -34.60 40.07
CA THR A 275 -16.47 -35.47 39.79
C THR A 275 -16.53 -36.78 40.58
N LYS A 276 -15.87 -37.85 40.10
CA LYS A 276 -15.72 -39.10 40.88
C LYS A 276 -14.99 -38.88 42.19
N LYS A 277 -14.10 -37.90 42.28
CA LYS A 277 -13.38 -37.55 43.50
C LYS A 277 -14.34 -37.00 44.56
N GLU A 278 -15.18 -36.04 44.16
CA GLU A 278 -16.21 -35.48 45.05
C GLU A 278 -17.22 -36.54 45.48
N LEU A 279 -17.64 -37.42 44.57
CA LEU A 279 -18.51 -38.55 44.89
C LEU A 279 -17.85 -39.45 45.95
N THR A 280 -16.56 -39.73 45.82
CA THR A 280 -15.80 -40.53 46.78
C THR A 280 -15.68 -39.82 48.14
N GLU A 281 -15.51 -38.52 48.17
CA GLU A 281 -15.48 -37.69 49.38
C GLU A 281 -16.85 -37.68 50.07
N GLU A 282 -17.94 -37.59 49.31
CA GLU A 282 -19.29 -37.60 49.82
C GLU A 282 -19.65 -38.98 50.41
N LEU A 283 -19.23 -40.07 49.76
CA LEU A 283 -19.35 -41.42 50.31
C LEU A 283 -18.60 -41.55 51.65
N ARG A 284 -17.41 -40.96 51.83
CA ARG A 284 -16.67 -40.95 53.11
C ARG A 284 -17.41 -40.16 54.17
N LYS A 285 -17.94 -38.99 53.87
CA LYS A 285 -18.73 -38.17 54.80
C LYS A 285 -19.95 -38.94 55.33
N ARG A 286 -20.61 -39.69 54.44
CA ARG A 286 -21.77 -40.53 54.77
C ARG A 286 -21.40 -41.86 55.36
N ARG A 287 -20.08 -42.14 55.63
CA ARG A 287 -19.55 -43.41 56.16
C ARG A 287 -19.89 -44.64 55.31
N LEU A 288 -20.05 -44.46 54.03
CA LEU A 288 -20.31 -45.52 53.04
C LEU A 288 -18.99 -46.02 52.42
N LYS A 289 -19.02 -47.25 51.84
CA LYS A 289 -17.84 -47.85 51.23
C LYS A 289 -17.48 -47.02 49.94
N THR A 290 -16.24 -46.50 49.93
CA THR A 290 -15.75 -45.69 48.75
C THR A 290 -15.64 -46.51 47.45
N SER A 291 -15.60 -47.84 47.55
CA SER A 291 -15.64 -48.76 46.41
C SER A 291 -16.93 -48.63 45.59
N LEU A 292 -18.04 -48.16 46.16
CA LEU A 292 -19.31 -47.91 45.49
C LEU A 292 -19.17 -46.85 44.41
N ALA A 293 -18.18 -45.96 44.48
CA ALA A 293 -17.93 -44.99 43.40
C ALA A 293 -17.63 -45.63 42.04
N LYS A 294 -17.30 -46.94 42.00
CA LYS A 294 -17.12 -47.69 40.74
C LYS A 294 -18.44 -47.90 39.99
N ASP A 295 -19.52 -48.03 40.73
CA ASP A 295 -20.86 -48.34 40.23
C ASP A 295 -21.64 -47.08 39.83
N ALA A 296 -21.05 -45.89 40.06
CA ALA A 296 -21.65 -44.62 39.69
C ALA A 296 -21.82 -44.50 38.16
N LYS A 297 -23.02 -44.14 37.78
CA LYS A 297 -23.40 -43.83 36.37
C LYS A 297 -22.92 -42.43 36.00
N LYS A 298 -22.46 -42.29 34.77
CA LYS A 298 -22.19 -40.97 34.22
C LYS A 298 -23.52 -40.27 33.89
N LEU A 299 -23.64 -39.03 34.31
CA LEU A 299 -24.67 -38.15 33.80
C LEU A 299 -24.36 -37.76 32.32
N GLU A 300 -25.24 -37.02 31.70
CA GLU A 300 -25.03 -36.55 30.35
C GLU A 300 -23.68 -35.82 30.19
N ASN A 301 -23.13 -35.82 28.99
CA ASN A 301 -21.92 -35.08 28.72
C ASN A 301 -22.15 -33.57 28.91
N LYS A 302 -21.13 -32.89 29.40
CA LYS A 302 -21.15 -31.42 29.47
C LYS A 302 -21.38 -30.87 28.09
N LYS A 303 -22.25 -29.87 27.98
CA LYS A 303 -22.49 -29.13 26.76
C LYS A 303 -21.70 -27.84 26.78
N LYS A 304 -20.95 -27.58 25.70
CA LYS A 304 -20.23 -26.33 25.48
C LYS A 304 -21.03 -25.53 24.47
N TYR A 305 -21.45 -24.34 24.86
CA TYR A 305 -22.16 -23.42 24.00
C TYR A 305 -21.13 -22.48 23.34
N ILE A 306 -21.00 -22.55 22.01
CA ILE A 306 -20.11 -21.71 21.24
C ILE A 306 -20.96 -20.65 20.55
N PRO A 307 -20.91 -19.38 20.98
CA PRO A 307 -21.67 -18.32 20.33
C PRO A 307 -21.18 -18.11 18.89
N PHE A 308 -22.06 -17.68 18.03
CA PHE A 308 -21.71 -17.36 16.65
C PHE A 308 -20.74 -16.16 16.62
N ASN A 309 -19.62 -16.31 15.91
CA ASN A 309 -18.68 -15.23 15.67
C ASN A 309 -18.82 -14.73 14.22
N PRO A 310 -19.48 -13.59 13.99
CA PRO A 310 -19.70 -13.05 12.64
C PRO A 310 -18.41 -12.58 11.94
N GLY A 311 -17.30 -12.43 12.68
CA GLY A 311 -15.98 -12.20 12.10
C GLY A 311 -15.27 -13.46 11.61
N SER A 312 -15.77 -14.65 11.96
CA SER A 312 -15.17 -15.94 11.58
C SER A 312 -15.74 -16.45 10.26
N ARG A 313 -15.00 -16.30 9.18
CA ARG A 313 -15.40 -16.85 7.86
C ARG A 313 -15.73 -18.34 7.91
N HIS A 314 -15.02 -19.11 8.73
CA HIS A 314 -15.29 -20.53 8.91
C HIS A 314 -16.67 -20.77 9.52
N GLN A 315 -17.03 -20.03 10.58
CA GLN A 315 -18.35 -20.18 11.20
C GLN A 315 -19.47 -19.71 10.26
N ILE A 316 -19.25 -18.62 9.51
CA ILE A 316 -20.23 -18.16 8.52
C ILE A 316 -20.50 -19.28 7.50
N VAL A 317 -19.46 -19.85 6.88
CA VAL A 317 -19.61 -20.97 5.93
C VAL A 317 -20.36 -22.15 6.57
N THR A 318 -19.97 -22.55 7.79
CA THR A 318 -20.63 -23.67 8.49
C THR A 318 -22.12 -23.41 8.70
N ARG A 319 -22.48 -22.18 9.12
CA ARG A 319 -23.87 -21.81 9.38
C ARG A 319 -24.73 -21.77 8.12
N PHE A 320 -24.20 -21.22 7.02
CA PHE A 320 -24.93 -21.23 5.74
C PHE A 320 -25.08 -22.64 5.16
N LYS A 321 -24.09 -23.52 5.36
CA LYS A 321 -24.22 -24.93 5.01
C LYS A 321 -25.31 -25.65 5.80
N GLU A 322 -25.30 -25.48 7.13
CA GLU A 322 -26.25 -26.11 8.03
C GLU A 322 -27.68 -25.62 7.77
N LYS A 323 -27.85 -24.30 7.56
CA LYS A 323 -29.21 -23.70 7.44
C LYS A 323 -29.78 -23.81 6.05
N TYR A 324 -28.96 -23.67 5.02
CA TYR A 324 -29.42 -23.55 3.61
C TYR A 324 -28.82 -24.58 2.66
N GLY A 325 -27.93 -25.46 3.13
CA GLY A 325 -27.19 -26.36 2.24
C GLY A 325 -26.23 -25.65 1.30
N TRP A 326 -25.84 -24.39 1.63
CA TRP A 326 -24.99 -23.58 0.75
C TRP A 326 -23.63 -24.21 0.50
N VAL A 327 -23.17 -24.20 -0.76
CA VAL A 327 -21.84 -24.66 -1.17
C VAL A 327 -21.16 -23.53 -1.93
N GLY A 328 -19.99 -23.12 -1.48
CA GLY A 328 -19.22 -22.06 -2.11
C GLY A 328 -18.73 -22.42 -3.51
N THR A 329 -18.94 -21.54 -4.47
CA THR A 329 -18.49 -21.68 -5.86
C THR A 329 -17.01 -21.43 -6.03
N GLU A 330 -16.41 -20.58 -5.17
CA GLU A 330 -15.01 -20.23 -5.17
C GLU A 330 -14.28 -20.77 -3.95
N LYS A 331 -13.01 -21.15 -4.15
CA LYS A 331 -12.12 -21.60 -3.07
C LYS A 331 -10.95 -20.65 -2.88
N THR A 332 -10.49 -20.51 -1.64
CA THR A 332 -9.24 -19.83 -1.33
C THR A 332 -8.04 -20.65 -1.83
N PRO A 333 -6.84 -20.05 -1.96
CA PRO A 333 -5.62 -20.79 -2.31
C PRO A 333 -5.32 -21.98 -1.37
N ALA A 334 -5.84 -21.94 -0.14
CA ALA A 334 -5.75 -23.03 0.83
C ALA A 334 -6.86 -24.09 0.68
N GLY A 335 -7.67 -24.04 -0.40
CA GLY A 335 -8.73 -25.00 -0.70
C GLY A 335 -10.01 -24.85 0.12
N LYS A 336 -10.11 -23.84 1.01
CA LYS A 336 -11.32 -23.55 1.78
C LYS A 336 -12.30 -22.74 0.94
N GLU A 337 -13.60 -22.87 1.21
CA GLU A 337 -14.61 -22.05 0.54
C GLU A 337 -14.38 -20.58 0.84
N LYS A 338 -14.39 -19.78 -0.21
CA LYS A 338 -14.30 -18.33 -0.12
C LYS A 338 -15.66 -17.78 0.30
N ILE A 339 -15.66 -16.94 1.33
CA ILE A 339 -16.80 -16.14 1.73
C ILE A 339 -16.28 -14.76 2.10
N ASP A 340 -16.69 -13.78 1.32
CA ASP A 340 -16.37 -12.38 1.52
C ASP A 340 -17.63 -11.54 1.23
N GLU A 341 -17.50 -10.23 1.36
CA GLU A 341 -18.62 -9.32 1.16
C GLU A 341 -19.25 -9.45 -0.24
N SER A 342 -18.45 -9.72 -1.28
CA SER A 342 -18.98 -9.88 -2.65
C SER A 342 -19.79 -11.16 -2.82
N VAL A 343 -19.35 -12.24 -2.18
CA VAL A 343 -20.07 -13.52 -2.17
C VAL A 343 -21.38 -13.39 -1.38
N LEU A 344 -21.33 -12.75 -0.20
CA LEU A 344 -22.52 -12.53 0.63
C LEU A 344 -23.58 -11.68 -0.09
N ARG A 345 -23.18 -10.60 -0.77
CA ARG A 345 -24.10 -9.75 -1.56
C ARG A 345 -24.78 -10.48 -2.73
N GLY A 346 -24.19 -11.56 -3.20
CA GLY A 346 -24.78 -12.42 -4.24
C GLY A 346 -25.71 -13.51 -3.69
N MET A 347 -25.93 -13.57 -2.37
CA MET A 347 -26.81 -14.54 -1.73
C MET A 347 -28.18 -13.94 -1.44
N ASP A 348 -29.22 -14.68 -1.76
CA ASP A 348 -30.61 -14.32 -1.44
C ASP A 348 -31.02 -14.90 -0.08
N TYR A 349 -30.26 -14.56 0.97
CA TYR A 349 -30.53 -14.96 2.35
C TYR A 349 -30.59 -13.73 3.25
N PRO A 350 -31.58 -13.60 4.15
CA PRO A 350 -31.76 -12.41 4.99
C PRO A 350 -30.54 -12.09 5.87
N GLU A 351 -29.80 -13.10 6.32
CA GLU A 351 -28.60 -12.93 7.15
C GLU A 351 -27.40 -12.42 6.36
N ALA A 352 -27.40 -12.57 5.05
CA ALA A 352 -26.27 -12.15 4.22
C ALA A 352 -26.06 -10.64 4.25
N ASP A 353 -27.15 -9.85 4.19
CA ASP A 353 -27.07 -8.38 4.27
C ASP A 353 -26.60 -7.91 5.65
N VAL A 354 -27.12 -8.53 6.71
CA VAL A 354 -26.73 -8.23 8.10
C VAL A 354 -25.24 -8.55 8.33
N LEU A 355 -24.76 -9.66 7.76
CA LEU A 355 -23.33 -10.02 7.80
C LEU A 355 -22.47 -9.08 6.97
N CYS A 356 -22.93 -8.63 5.80
CA CYS A 356 -22.24 -7.63 5.01
C CYS A 356 -22.06 -6.32 5.78
N GLU A 357 -23.11 -5.85 6.45
CA GLU A 357 -23.04 -4.66 7.29
C GLU A 357 -22.06 -4.85 8.45
N TYR A 358 -22.12 -5.98 9.16
CA TYR A 358 -21.19 -6.30 10.24
C TYR A 358 -19.71 -6.28 9.79
N LEU A 359 -19.42 -6.95 8.67
CA LEU A 359 -18.06 -7.04 8.14
C LEU A 359 -17.56 -5.69 7.65
N MET A 360 -18.41 -4.90 7.03
CA MET A 360 -18.10 -3.55 6.56
C MET A 360 -17.79 -2.63 7.75
N ILE A 361 -18.65 -2.58 8.79
CA ILE A 361 -18.40 -1.79 10.00
C ILE A 361 -17.12 -2.25 10.70
N SER A 362 -16.91 -3.55 10.82
CA SER A 362 -15.68 -4.09 11.41
C SER A 362 -14.42 -3.67 10.64
N LYS A 363 -14.51 -3.58 9.30
CA LYS A 363 -13.43 -3.07 8.47
C LYS A 363 -13.18 -1.56 8.71
N ARG A 364 -14.25 -0.76 8.86
CA ARG A 364 -14.13 0.68 9.17
C ARG A 364 -13.50 0.90 10.55
N LEU A 365 -13.99 0.20 11.56
CA LEU A 365 -13.39 0.26 12.91
C LEU A 365 -11.93 -0.21 12.92
N GLY A 366 -11.58 -1.23 12.12
CA GLY A 366 -10.20 -1.65 11.93
C GLY A 366 -9.30 -0.55 11.38
N GLN A 367 -9.79 0.28 10.46
CA GLN A 367 -9.06 1.43 9.94
C GLN A 367 -9.03 2.61 10.92
N LEU A 368 -10.14 2.88 11.59
CA LEU A 368 -10.35 4.06 12.42
C LEU A 368 -9.74 3.94 13.82
N ALA A 369 -10.00 2.81 14.53
CA ALA A 369 -9.71 2.70 15.96
C ALA A 369 -9.04 1.40 16.41
N GLU A 370 -9.35 0.25 15.81
CA GLU A 370 -9.00 -1.06 16.40
C GLU A 370 -7.71 -1.67 15.83
N GLY A 371 -7.42 -1.48 14.54
CA GLY A 371 -6.24 -2.03 13.89
C GLY A 371 -4.93 -1.57 14.52
N LYS A 372 -3.83 -2.28 14.23
CA LYS A 372 -2.50 -1.90 14.70
C LYS A 372 -2.10 -0.49 14.22
N GLU A 373 -2.45 -0.16 12.98
CA GLU A 373 -2.16 1.11 12.31
C GLU A 373 -3.46 1.93 12.12
N ALA A 374 -4.43 1.80 13.04
CA ALA A 374 -5.66 2.57 13.02
C ALA A 374 -5.37 4.07 13.19
N TRP A 375 -6.09 4.91 12.48
CA TRP A 375 -5.82 6.36 12.42
C TRP A 375 -5.76 7.02 13.79
N LEU A 376 -6.70 6.68 14.70
CA LEU A 376 -6.71 7.16 16.09
C LEU A 376 -5.50 6.71 16.92
N LYS A 377 -4.83 5.60 16.54
CA LYS A 377 -3.65 5.12 17.25
C LYS A 377 -2.34 5.73 16.74
N VAL A 378 -2.33 6.13 15.46
CA VAL A 378 -1.11 6.63 14.81
C VAL A 378 -1.14 8.14 14.56
N VAL A 379 -2.24 8.81 14.89
CA VAL A 379 -2.33 10.29 14.80
C VAL A 379 -1.35 10.93 15.78
N LYS A 380 -0.61 11.94 15.30
CA LYS A 380 0.37 12.69 16.07
C LYS A 380 0.22 14.17 15.80
N ASN A 381 0.07 14.96 16.87
CA ASN A 381 -0.15 16.40 16.76
C ASN A 381 -1.27 16.79 15.78
N GLY A 382 -2.37 16.01 15.78
CA GLY A 382 -3.51 16.22 14.88
C GLY A 382 -3.24 15.85 13.41
N ARG A 383 -2.20 15.04 13.11
CA ARG A 383 -1.86 14.64 11.74
C ARG A 383 -1.58 13.14 11.64
N VAL A 384 -1.92 12.55 10.51
CA VAL A 384 -1.63 11.14 10.18
C VAL A 384 -0.53 11.10 9.14
N HIS A 385 0.57 10.42 9.46
CA HIS A 385 1.77 10.30 8.61
C HIS A 385 1.80 8.93 7.91
N GLY A 386 1.19 8.85 6.73
CA GLY A 386 1.22 7.63 5.91
C GLY A 386 2.54 7.47 5.16
N LYS A 387 3.11 6.27 5.19
CA LYS A 387 4.34 5.94 4.45
C LYS A 387 4.03 5.59 3.01
N VAL A 388 4.83 6.13 2.08
CA VAL A 388 4.70 5.89 0.63
C VAL A 388 5.98 5.31 0.06
N ASN A 389 5.90 4.10 -0.49
CA ASN A 389 6.98 3.55 -1.31
C ASN A 389 6.77 4.00 -2.75
N THR A 390 7.61 4.90 -3.23
CA THR A 390 7.48 5.53 -4.55
C THR A 390 7.56 4.55 -5.73
N ASN A 391 8.17 3.37 -5.53
CA ASN A 391 8.32 2.31 -6.52
C ASN A 391 7.93 0.94 -5.94
N GLY A 392 6.81 0.87 -5.21
CA GLY A 392 6.36 -0.35 -4.56
C GLY A 392 5.77 -1.38 -5.52
N ALA A 393 5.30 -0.97 -6.69
CA ALA A 393 4.81 -1.85 -7.73
C ALA A 393 5.79 -1.96 -8.92
N VAL A 394 5.81 -3.09 -9.61
CA VAL A 394 6.64 -3.31 -10.82
C VAL A 394 6.32 -2.34 -11.96
N THR A 395 5.14 -1.74 -11.94
CA THR A 395 4.69 -0.70 -12.88
C THR A 395 5.28 0.69 -12.56
N GLY A 396 5.96 0.85 -11.42
CA GLY A 396 6.40 2.13 -10.89
C GLY A 396 5.31 2.92 -10.15
N ARG A 397 4.11 2.34 -9.94
CA ARG A 397 3.11 2.94 -9.04
C ARG A 397 3.59 2.93 -7.59
N CYS A 398 3.16 3.93 -6.83
CA CYS A 398 3.35 3.98 -5.38
C CYS A 398 2.58 2.86 -4.69
N THR A 399 3.10 2.41 -3.54
CA THR A 399 2.33 1.63 -2.55
C THR A 399 2.37 2.33 -1.21
N HIS A 400 1.32 2.16 -0.43
CA HIS A 400 1.08 2.88 0.81
C HIS A 400 1.01 1.93 2.00
N SER A 401 1.50 2.38 3.16
CA SER A 401 1.50 1.61 4.41
C SER A 401 1.64 2.54 5.61
N SER A 402 1.36 2.06 6.77
CA SER A 402 1.70 2.62 8.09
C SER A 402 1.27 4.08 8.34
N PRO A 403 -0.03 4.43 8.20
CA PRO A 403 -1.14 3.65 7.67
C PRO A 403 -1.29 3.78 6.14
N ASN A 404 -2.05 2.86 5.54
CA ASN A 404 -2.34 2.92 4.10
C ASN A 404 -3.47 3.93 3.81
N LEU A 405 -3.13 5.18 3.54
CA LEU A 405 -4.11 6.23 3.22
C LEU A 405 -4.81 6.01 1.87
N ALA A 406 -4.21 5.27 0.93
CA ALA A 406 -4.87 4.94 -0.33
C ALA A 406 -6.06 3.96 -0.17
N GLN A 407 -6.25 3.41 1.02
CA GLN A 407 -7.40 2.56 1.37
C GLN A 407 -8.51 3.30 2.14
N VAL A 408 -8.40 4.61 2.34
CA VAL A 408 -9.52 5.42 2.84
C VAL A 408 -10.68 5.26 1.85
N PRO A 409 -11.88 4.86 2.32
CA PRO A 409 -12.98 4.52 1.42
C PRO A 409 -13.43 5.72 0.59
N ALA A 410 -13.81 5.47 -0.67
CA ALA A 410 -14.37 6.50 -1.54
C ALA A 410 -15.70 7.04 -0.96
N THR A 411 -16.03 8.29 -1.25
CA THR A 411 -17.23 8.99 -0.73
C THR A 411 -18.52 8.22 -0.96
N ARG A 412 -18.65 7.51 -2.09
CA ARG A 412 -19.80 6.65 -2.44
C ARG A 412 -19.89 5.34 -1.66
N ALA A 413 -18.79 4.92 -1.01
CA ALA A 413 -18.80 3.70 -0.21
C ALA A 413 -19.51 3.94 1.13
N PRO A 414 -20.13 2.90 1.75
CA PRO A 414 -20.71 3.04 3.08
C PRO A 414 -19.70 3.62 4.08
N TYR A 415 -20.12 4.69 4.78
CA TYR A 415 -19.30 5.53 5.67
C TYR A 415 -18.08 6.19 5.00
N GLY A 416 -17.94 6.10 3.68
CA GLY A 416 -16.79 6.64 2.97
C GLY A 416 -16.69 8.16 3.08
N LYS A 417 -17.80 8.87 2.89
CA LYS A 417 -17.87 10.32 3.06
C LYS A 417 -17.41 10.73 4.46
N ARG A 418 -17.98 10.12 5.51
CA ARG A 418 -17.62 10.41 6.90
C ARG A 418 -16.15 10.09 7.22
N CYS A 419 -15.61 9.00 6.66
CA CYS A 419 -14.18 8.70 6.81
C CYS A 419 -13.28 9.74 6.14
N ARG A 420 -13.67 10.31 4.99
CA ARG A 420 -12.92 11.36 4.32
C ARG A 420 -13.09 12.74 4.94
N GLU A 421 -14.24 13.03 5.57
CA GLU A 421 -14.48 14.24 6.37
C GLU A 421 -13.51 14.36 7.55
N LEU A 422 -12.96 13.25 8.06
CA LEU A 422 -11.95 13.24 9.11
C LEU A 422 -10.59 13.82 8.69
N PHE A 423 -10.31 13.87 7.39
CA PHE A 423 -9.05 14.38 6.85
C PHE A 423 -9.24 15.84 6.42
N ILE A 424 -8.66 16.75 7.18
CA ILE A 424 -8.87 18.20 7.13
C ILE A 424 -7.54 18.94 6.90
N PRO A 425 -7.56 20.16 6.35
CA PRO A 425 -6.36 20.99 6.23
C PRO A 425 -5.97 21.63 7.60
N HIS A 426 -4.81 22.27 7.63
CA HIS A 426 -4.46 23.19 8.71
C HIS A 426 -5.43 24.39 8.73
N PRO A 427 -5.71 25.02 9.88
CA PRO A 427 -6.74 26.10 10.01
C PRO A 427 -6.67 27.24 9.00
N ASP A 428 -5.48 27.65 8.55
CA ASP A 428 -5.31 28.75 7.58
C ASP A 428 -5.29 28.29 6.12
N PHE A 429 -5.58 27.00 5.86
CA PHE A 429 -5.47 26.36 4.55
C PHE A 429 -6.82 25.76 4.13
N GLU A 430 -6.98 25.57 2.84
CA GLU A 430 -7.98 24.69 2.22
C GLU A 430 -7.30 23.48 1.61
N LEU A 431 -8.04 22.38 1.48
CA LEU A 431 -7.61 21.26 0.66
C LEU A 431 -7.90 21.55 -0.81
N VAL A 432 -6.92 21.28 -1.65
CA VAL A 432 -7.06 21.27 -3.11
C VAL A 432 -6.77 19.87 -3.60
N GLY A 433 -7.82 19.17 -4.01
CA GLY A 433 -7.73 17.86 -4.66
C GLY A 433 -7.62 18.05 -6.16
N VAL A 434 -6.68 17.34 -6.78
CA VAL A 434 -6.46 17.38 -8.23
C VAL A 434 -6.48 15.97 -8.77
N ASP A 435 -7.37 15.71 -9.73
CA ASP A 435 -7.56 14.40 -10.36
C ASP A 435 -7.29 14.45 -11.87
N ALA A 436 -6.58 13.45 -12.39
CA ALA A 436 -6.27 13.34 -13.81
C ALA A 436 -7.44 12.70 -14.55
N SER A 437 -8.09 13.45 -15.41
CA SER A 437 -9.30 13.05 -16.15
C SER A 437 -9.03 11.89 -17.10
N GLY A 438 -9.56 10.70 -16.77
CA GLY A 438 -9.49 9.51 -17.63
C GLY A 438 -8.08 9.04 -17.96
N LEU A 439 -7.15 9.11 -17.01
CA LEU A 439 -5.71 8.85 -17.20
C LEU A 439 -5.42 7.53 -17.92
N GLU A 440 -6.03 6.42 -17.51
CA GLU A 440 -5.79 5.12 -18.15
C GLU A 440 -6.24 5.08 -19.60
N LEU A 441 -7.37 5.70 -19.94
CA LEU A 441 -7.86 5.75 -21.32
C LEU A 441 -7.01 6.67 -22.19
N ARG A 442 -6.49 7.77 -21.64
CA ARG A 442 -5.54 8.64 -22.35
C ARG A 442 -4.19 7.96 -22.57
N CYS A 443 -3.72 7.16 -21.61
CA CYS A 443 -2.54 6.30 -21.78
C CYS A 443 -2.79 5.23 -22.86
N LEU A 444 -3.96 4.62 -22.89
CA LEU A 444 -4.35 3.68 -23.95
C LEU A 444 -4.35 4.38 -25.32
N ALA A 445 -5.02 5.51 -25.43
CA ALA A 445 -5.08 6.32 -26.66
C ALA A 445 -3.69 6.70 -27.17
N HIS A 446 -2.77 7.07 -26.28
CA HIS A 446 -1.37 7.32 -26.64
C HIS A 446 -0.73 6.15 -27.39
N TYR A 447 -0.91 4.93 -26.87
CA TYR A 447 -0.33 3.74 -27.51
C TYR A 447 -1.08 3.33 -28.77
N LEU A 448 -2.42 3.49 -28.82
CA LEU A 448 -3.23 3.16 -30.00
C LEU A 448 -2.91 4.07 -31.20
N ALA A 449 -2.59 5.32 -30.94
CA ALA A 449 -2.32 6.33 -31.97
C ALA A 449 -1.20 5.95 -32.97
N VAL A 450 -0.39 4.94 -32.63
CA VAL A 450 0.61 4.34 -33.54
C VAL A 450 -0.04 3.62 -34.72
N TRP A 451 -1.26 3.06 -34.52
CA TRP A 451 -1.96 2.23 -35.52
C TRP A 451 -3.25 2.82 -36.05
N ASP A 452 -3.93 3.69 -35.28
CA ASP A 452 -5.18 4.33 -35.65
C ASP A 452 -5.03 5.81 -36.03
N GLY A 453 -3.79 6.34 -36.02
CA GLY A 453 -3.53 7.74 -36.35
C GLY A 453 -4.12 8.72 -35.32
N GLY A 454 -4.56 8.27 -34.17
CA GLY A 454 -5.15 9.10 -33.11
C GLY A 454 -6.69 9.10 -33.11
N GLU A 455 -7.34 8.24 -33.87
CA GLU A 455 -8.80 8.16 -33.95
C GLU A 455 -9.42 7.93 -32.58
N TYR A 456 -8.90 6.96 -31.80
CA TYR A 456 -9.39 6.69 -30.44
C TYR A 456 -9.17 7.88 -29.49
N ALA A 457 -8.06 8.62 -29.67
CA ALA A 457 -7.81 9.83 -28.89
C ALA A 457 -8.83 10.93 -29.23
N ASN A 458 -9.20 11.11 -30.50
CA ASN A 458 -10.22 12.08 -30.89
C ASN A 458 -11.58 11.74 -30.29
N PHE A 459 -12.00 10.46 -30.31
CA PHE A 459 -13.23 10.04 -29.65
C PHE A 459 -13.22 10.31 -28.14
N LEU A 460 -12.05 10.16 -27.48
CA LEU A 460 -11.91 10.43 -26.05
C LEU A 460 -12.01 11.93 -25.73
N LEU A 461 -11.52 12.79 -26.64
CA LEU A 461 -11.47 14.25 -26.45
C LEU A 461 -12.75 14.96 -26.85
N GLU A 462 -13.40 14.51 -27.92
CA GLU A 462 -14.54 15.18 -28.55
C GLU A 462 -15.89 14.57 -28.20
N GLY A 463 -15.90 13.34 -27.70
CA GLY A 463 -17.11 12.56 -27.49
C GLY A 463 -17.17 11.75 -26.21
N ASP A 464 -18.18 10.91 -26.15
CA ASP A 464 -18.35 9.95 -25.07
C ASP A 464 -17.67 8.63 -25.42
N ILE A 465 -16.41 8.47 -25.02
CA ILE A 465 -15.63 7.26 -25.23
C ILE A 465 -16.32 6.00 -24.68
N HIS A 466 -17.14 6.14 -23.64
CA HIS A 466 -17.87 5.01 -23.09
C HIS A 466 -18.98 4.54 -24.02
N THR A 467 -19.59 5.43 -24.78
CA THR A 467 -20.53 5.07 -25.86
C THR A 467 -19.80 4.35 -27.00
N VAL A 468 -18.64 4.84 -27.42
CA VAL A 468 -17.81 4.14 -28.43
C VAL A 468 -17.41 2.74 -27.96
N ASN A 469 -16.99 2.60 -26.72
CA ASN A 469 -16.66 1.28 -26.13
C ASN A 469 -17.91 0.40 -25.97
N GLN A 470 -19.08 0.97 -25.66
CA GLN A 470 -20.36 0.28 -25.58
C GLN A 470 -20.73 -0.35 -26.92
N GLU A 471 -20.69 0.43 -27.99
CA GLU A 471 -20.99 -0.03 -29.35
C GLU A 471 -19.99 -1.10 -29.82
N ALA A 472 -18.69 -0.86 -29.60
CA ALA A 472 -17.63 -1.79 -29.96
C ALA A 472 -17.76 -3.14 -29.26
N ALA A 473 -18.11 -3.15 -27.99
CA ALA A 473 -18.36 -4.37 -27.24
C ALA A 473 -19.76 -4.95 -27.46
N GLY A 474 -20.74 -4.12 -27.88
CA GLY A 474 -22.14 -4.45 -28.02
C GLY A 474 -22.84 -4.64 -26.70
N LEU A 475 -22.56 -3.74 -25.76
CA LEU A 475 -23.15 -3.72 -24.44
C LEU A 475 -24.45 -2.92 -24.43
N GLU A 476 -25.35 -3.24 -23.51
CA GLU A 476 -26.66 -2.61 -23.43
C GLU A 476 -26.60 -1.20 -22.82
N THR A 477 -25.70 -1.00 -21.86
CA THR A 477 -25.61 0.26 -21.12
C THR A 477 -24.18 0.84 -21.13
N ARG A 478 -24.11 2.17 -21.02
CA ARG A 478 -22.86 2.94 -20.86
C ARG A 478 -22.09 2.55 -19.59
N ASP A 479 -22.81 2.24 -18.50
CA ASP A 479 -22.20 1.84 -17.23
C ASP A 479 -21.56 0.44 -17.33
N GLN A 480 -22.21 -0.48 -18.04
CA GLN A 480 -21.58 -1.76 -18.39
C GLN A 480 -20.31 -1.55 -19.20
N ALA A 481 -20.31 -0.63 -20.17
CA ALA A 481 -19.13 -0.33 -20.98
C ALA A 481 -18.00 0.26 -20.14
N LYS A 482 -18.31 1.18 -19.23
CA LYS A 482 -17.34 1.72 -18.28
C LYS A 482 -16.71 0.61 -17.43
N THR A 483 -17.53 -0.25 -16.84
CA THR A 483 -17.05 -1.38 -16.04
C THR A 483 -16.24 -2.37 -16.88
N PHE A 484 -16.72 -2.69 -18.08
CA PHE A 484 -16.07 -3.61 -19.01
C PHE A 484 -14.69 -3.13 -19.44
N ILE A 485 -14.55 -1.88 -19.89
CA ILE A 485 -13.26 -1.39 -20.41
C ILE A 485 -12.17 -1.44 -19.33
N TYR A 486 -12.46 -1.01 -18.12
CA TYR A 486 -11.50 -1.09 -17.03
C TYR A 486 -11.18 -2.54 -16.65
N ALA A 487 -12.20 -3.41 -16.52
CA ALA A 487 -11.95 -4.83 -16.26
C ALA A 487 -11.10 -5.49 -17.36
N PHE A 488 -11.35 -5.16 -18.62
CA PHE A 488 -10.58 -5.63 -19.77
C PHE A 488 -9.12 -5.16 -19.71
N LEU A 489 -8.89 -3.87 -19.46
CA LEU A 489 -7.55 -3.28 -19.37
C LEU A 489 -6.76 -3.84 -18.19
N TYR A 490 -7.43 -4.14 -17.08
CA TYR A 490 -6.82 -4.80 -15.91
C TYR A 490 -6.63 -6.31 -16.07
N GLY A 491 -6.95 -6.86 -17.24
CA GLY A 491 -6.70 -8.27 -17.56
C GLY A 491 -7.67 -9.24 -16.90
N ALA A 492 -8.92 -8.81 -16.62
CA ALA A 492 -9.91 -9.67 -16.03
C ALA A 492 -10.16 -10.94 -16.89
N GLY A 493 -10.30 -12.09 -16.23
CA GLY A 493 -10.62 -13.36 -16.86
C GLY A 493 -12.02 -13.35 -17.50
N ASP A 494 -12.27 -14.32 -18.37
CA ASP A 494 -13.54 -14.39 -19.13
C ASP A 494 -14.77 -14.51 -18.22
N ALA A 495 -14.68 -15.25 -17.12
CA ALA A 495 -15.76 -15.36 -16.14
C ALA A 495 -16.14 -13.98 -15.56
N LYS A 496 -15.15 -13.21 -15.07
CA LYS A 496 -15.40 -11.89 -14.51
C LYS A 496 -15.94 -10.89 -15.53
N ILE A 497 -15.54 -11.01 -16.80
CA ILE A 497 -16.11 -10.20 -17.89
C ILE A 497 -17.54 -10.62 -18.19
N GLY A 498 -17.85 -11.94 -18.17
CA GLY A 498 -19.21 -12.45 -18.32
C GLY A 498 -20.17 -11.94 -17.24
N ASP A 499 -19.70 -11.88 -15.99
CA ASP A 499 -20.48 -11.38 -14.85
C ASP A 499 -20.98 -9.94 -15.06
N ILE A 500 -20.26 -9.10 -15.80
CA ILE A 500 -20.66 -7.70 -16.09
C ILE A 500 -21.97 -7.62 -16.86
N VAL A 501 -22.26 -8.66 -17.67
CA VAL A 501 -23.49 -8.76 -18.47
C VAL A 501 -24.47 -9.80 -17.92
N GLY A 502 -24.25 -10.28 -16.68
CA GLY A 502 -25.07 -11.34 -16.09
C GLY A 502 -24.94 -12.69 -16.80
N GLY A 503 -23.85 -12.91 -17.55
CA GLY A 503 -23.60 -14.07 -18.38
C GLY A 503 -22.50 -14.99 -17.83
N THR A 504 -22.05 -15.90 -18.68
CA THR A 504 -21.04 -16.93 -18.36
C THR A 504 -19.64 -16.54 -18.84
N ALA A 505 -18.63 -17.35 -18.51
CA ALA A 505 -17.27 -17.18 -19.05
C ALA A 505 -17.24 -17.24 -20.60
N LYS A 506 -18.15 -18.00 -21.23
CA LYS A 506 -18.28 -18.06 -22.68
C LYS A 506 -18.76 -16.72 -23.25
N ASP A 507 -19.70 -16.06 -22.57
CA ASP A 507 -20.21 -14.76 -22.97
C ASP A 507 -19.12 -13.69 -22.80
N GLY A 508 -18.35 -13.74 -21.72
CA GLY A 508 -17.18 -12.88 -21.52
C GLY A 508 -16.10 -13.03 -22.61
N ALA A 509 -15.82 -14.28 -23.03
CA ALA A 509 -14.88 -14.54 -24.12
C ALA A 509 -15.41 -14.00 -25.47
N MET A 510 -16.71 -14.15 -25.74
CA MET A 510 -17.34 -13.59 -26.95
C MET A 510 -17.30 -12.06 -26.95
N LEU A 511 -17.56 -11.44 -25.83
CA LEU A 511 -17.53 -9.99 -25.64
C LEU A 511 -16.12 -9.43 -25.92
N LYS A 512 -15.09 -10.02 -25.33
CA LYS A 512 -13.68 -9.67 -25.60
C LYS A 512 -13.33 -9.80 -27.09
N LYS A 513 -13.74 -10.90 -27.73
CA LYS A 513 -13.48 -11.16 -29.15
C LYS A 513 -14.16 -10.12 -30.05
N ARG A 514 -15.42 -9.77 -29.75
CA ARG A 514 -16.17 -8.74 -30.47
C ARG A 514 -15.48 -7.38 -30.33
N PHE A 515 -15.15 -6.99 -29.11
CA PHE A 515 -14.47 -5.73 -28.80
C PHE A 515 -13.14 -5.57 -29.56
N LEU A 516 -12.27 -6.59 -29.51
CA LEU A 516 -11.01 -6.59 -30.23
C LEU A 516 -11.18 -6.58 -31.77
N LYS A 517 -12.28 -7.15 -32.28
CA LYS A 517 -12.58 -7.09 -33.73
C LYS A 517 -12.98 -5.68 -34.16
N GLN A 518 -13.70 -4.95 -33.31
CA GLN A 518 -14.16 -3.58 -33.58
C GLN A 518 -13.06 -2.54 -33.36
N LEU A 519 -12.05 -2.86 -32.54
CA LEU A 519 -10.90 -1.99 -32.29
C LEU A 519 -9.58 -2.67 -32.75
N PRO A 520 -9.30 -2.69 -34.07
CA PRO A 520 -8.11 -3.39 -34.60
C PRO A 520 -6.79 -2.86 -34.05
N ALA A 521 -6.68 -1.56 -33.76
CA ALA A 521 -5.52 -0.96 -33.14
C ALA A 521 -5.24 -1.56 -31.75
N LEU A 522 -6.29 -1.78 -30.94
CA LEU A 522 -6.17 -2.41 -29.64
C LEU A 522 -5.74 -3.89 -29.75
N ALA A 523 -6.29 -4.61 -30.71
CA ALA A 523 -5.89 -5.99 -30.97
C ALA A 523 -4.40 -6.08 -31.36
N ARG A 524 -3.91 -5.15 -32.19
CA ARG A 524 -2.49 -5.04 -32.58
C ARG A 524 -1.60 -4.67 -31.42
N LEU A 525 -1.98 -3.67 -30.62
CA LEU A 525 -1.25 -3.27 -29.43
C LEU A 525 -1.10 -4.46 -28.46
N LYS A 526 -2.22 -5.09 -28.12
CA LYS A 526 -2.26 -6.27 -27.20
C LYS A 526 -1.31 -7.35 -27.71
N LYS A 527 -1.46 -7.77 -28.97
CA LYS A 527 -0.60 -8.78 -29.57
C LYS A 527 0.88 -8.38 -29.54
N THR A 528 1.20 -7.11 -29.87
CA THR A 528 2.59 -6.63 -29.93
C THR A 528 3.26 -6.68 -28.56
N VAL A 529 2.56 -6.33 -27.47
CA VAL A 529 3.14 -6.40 -26.12
C VAL A 529 3.23 -7.84 -25.61
N GLU A 530 2.26 -8.69 -25.93
CA GLU A 530 2.29 -10.12 -25.60
C GLU A 530 3.45 -10.83 -26.32
N ASP A 531 3.60 -10.63 -27.64
CA ASP A 531 4.69 -11.20 -28.45
C ASP A 531 6.08 -10.77 -27.94
N LYS A 532 6.23 -9.53 -27.48
CA LYS A 532 7.47 -9.07 -26.83
C LYS A 532 7.79 -9.88 -25.57
N VAL A 533 6.80 -10.10 -24.70
CA VAL A 533 6.99 -10.87 -23.47
C VAL A 533 7.31 -12.32 -23.77
N ILE A 534 6.56 -12.96 -24.68
CA ILE A 534 6.78 -14.35 -25.10
C ILE A 534 8.19 -14.53 -25.70
N SER A 535 8.68 -13.54 -26.47
CA SER A 535 10.04 -13.57 -27.05
C SER A 535 11.15 -13.21 -26.05
N GLY A 536 10.84 -13.03 -24.77
CA GLY A 536 11.81 -12.65 -23.73
C GLY A 536 12.34 -11.21 -23.86
N LYS A 537 11.70 -10.36 -24.69
CA LYS A 537 12.09 -8.96 -24.83
C LYS A 537 11.46 -8.13 -23.73
N VAL A 538 12.21 -7.14 -23.25
CA VAL A 538 11.77 -6.24 -22.18
C VAL A 538 10.80 -5.19 -22.71
N LEU A 539 9.70 -4.99 -21.99
CA LEU A 539 8.84 -3.82 -22.19
C LEU A 539 9.49 -2.60 -21.54
N ARG A 540 9.30 -1.42 -22.16
CA ARG A 540 9.81 -0.15 -21.64
C ARG A 540 8.68 0.85 -21.42
N GLY A 541 8.71 1.50 -20.26
CA GLY A 541 7.83 2.62 -19.92
C GLY A 541 8.21 3.92 -20.64
N LEU A 542 7.41 4.98 -20.45
CA LEU A 542 7.58 6.29 -21.10
C LEU A 542 8.91 6.98 -20.77
N ASP A 543 9.45 6.75 -19.58
CA ASP A 543 10.73 7.28 -19.10
C ASP A 543 11.93 6.32 -19.36
N GLY A 544 11.69 5.26 -20.12
CA GLY A 544 12.70 4.27 -20.47
C GLY A 544 12.94 3.17 -19.42
N ARG A 545 12.18 3.14 -18.32
CA ARG A 545 12.25 2.06 -17.32
C ARG A 545 11.94 0.70 -17.92
N GLU A 546 12.61 -0.32 -17.42
CA GLU A 546 12.28 -1.69 -17.75
C GLU A 546 11.10 -2.19 -16.94
N LEU A 547 10.12 -2.79 -17.61
CA LEU A 547 8.89 -3.30 -17.00
C LEU A 547 8.94 -4.82 -16.98
N PRO A 548 9.19 -5.44 -15.81
CA PRO A 548 9.08 -6.89 -15.67
C PRO A 548 7.61 -7.30 -15.72
N VAL A 549 7.30 -8.21 -16.63
CA VAL A 549 5.95 -8.72 -16.83
C VAL A 549 5.88 -10.16 -16.34
N ARG A 550 4.92 -10.44 -15.45
CA ARG A 550 4.77 -11.77 -14.81
C ARG A 550 4.07 -12.79 -15.71
N SER A 551 3.22 -12.32 -16.60
CA SER A 551 2.52 -13.15 -17.60
C SER A 551 2.19 -12.30 -18.82
N GLU A 552 2.07 -12.92 -19.99
CA GLU A 552 1.67 -12.26 -21.22
C GLU A 552 0.34 -11.49 -21.08
N HIS A 553 -0.63 -12.08 -20.37
CA HIS A 553 -1.94 -11.46 -20.15
C HIS A 553 -1.89 -10.17 -19.33
N SER A 554 -0.84 -9.98 -18.51
CA SER A 554 -0.66 -8.76 -17.72
C SER A 554 0.15 -7.68 -18.44
N ALA A 555 0.65 -7.94 -19.65
CA ALA A 555 1.58 -7.06 -20.36
C ALA A 555 0.97 -5.69 -20.68
N LEU A 556 -0.23 -5.66 -21.24
CA LEU A 556 -0.94 -4.43 -21.57
C LEU A 556 -1.22 -3.60 -20.31
N ASN A 557 -1.76 -4.24 -19.27
CA ASN A 557 -2.03 -3.59 -17.99
C ASN A 557 -0.75 -2.99 -17.38
N THR A 558 0.35 -3.75 -17.37
CA THR A 558 1.64 -3.29 -16.85
C THR A 558 2.13 -2.05 -17.59
N LEU A 559 1.98 -2.02 -18.93
CA LEU A 559 2.37 -0.88 -19.76
C LEU A 559 1.55 0.37 -19.46
N LEU A 560 0.21 0.23 -19.40
CA LEU A 560 -0.71 1.36 -19.16
C LEU A 560 -0.57 1.93 -17.75
N GLN A 561 -0.52 1.07 -16.74
CA GLN A 561 -0.31 1.52 -15.36
C GLN A 561 1.04 2.23 -15.17
N SER A 562 2.08 1.77 -15.86
CA SER A 562 3.37 2.45 -15.83
C SER A 562 3.31 3.82 -16.48
N ALA A 563 2.62 3.95 -17.61
CA ALA A 563 2.47 5.23 -18.29
C ALA A 563 1.76 6.26 -17.40
N GLY A 564 0.65 5.87 -16.76
CA GLY A 564 -0.06 6.73 -15.81
C GLY A 564 0.80 7.12 -14.61
N ALA A 565 1.52 6.17 -14.01
CA ALA A 565 2.42 6.46 -12.89
C ALA A 565 3.54 7.46 -13.26
N VAL A 566 4.16 7.29 -14.43
CA VAL A 566 5.21 8.20 -14.92
C VAL A 566 4.63 9.60 -15.20
N ALA A 567 3.43 9.67 -15.78
CA ALA A 567 2.75 10.93 -16.08
C ALA A 567 2.46 11.72 -14.79
N MET A 568 1.84 11.09 -13.79
CA MET A 568 1.51 11.75 -12.53
C MET A 568 2.76 12.18 -11.74
N LYS A 569 3.79 11.35 -11.68
CA LYS A 569 5.06 11.73 -11.06
C LYS A 569 5.71 12.93 -11.76
N SER A 570 5.67 12.94 -13.10
CA SER A 570 6.19 14.06 -13.89
C SER A 570 5.41 15.34 -13.60
N ALA A 571 4.08 15.26 -13.50
CA ALA A 571 3.22 16.40 -13.16
C ALA A 571 3.56 16.98 -11.77
N LEU A 572 3.72 16.14 -10.74
CA LEU A 572 4.07 16.63 -9.40
C LEU A 572 5.47 17.25 -9.34
N VAL A 573 6.42 16.72 -10.11
CA VAL A 573 7.76 17.33 -10.22
C VAL A 573 7.69 18.69 -10.93
N LEU A 574 6.91 18.80 -12.01
CA LEU A 574 6.70 20.07 -12.71
C LEU A 574 6.00 21.09 -11.80
N LEU A 575 4.93 20.69 -11.13
CA LEU A 575 4.20 21.53 -10.18
C LEU A 575 5.12 22.08 -9.08
N THR A 576 5.90 21.21 -8.44
CA THR A 576 6.85 21.63 -7.41
C THR A 576 7.86 22.65 -7.94
N ARG A 577 8.33 22.49 -9.19
CA ARG A 577 9.27 23.44 -9.83
C ARG A 577 8.58 24.78 -10.12
N CYS A 578 7.33 24.76 -10.60
CA CYS A 578 6.55 25.98 -10.84
C CYS A 578 6.32 26.77 -9.56
N LEU A 579 5.89 26.10 -8.48
CA LEU A 579 5.64 26.75 -7.21
C LEU A 579 6.92 27.34 -6.60
N LYS A 580 8.06 26.66 -6.72
CA LYS A 580 9.36 27.20 -6.32
C LYS A 580 9.78 28.46 -7.11
N ARG A 581 9.44 28.56 -8.41
CA ARG A 581 9.68 29.76 -9.21
C ARG A 581 8.82 30.95 -8.74
N LEU A 582 7.62 30.67 -8.26
CA LEU A 582 6.76 31.65 -7.59
C LEU A 582 7.26 32.02 -6.18
N GLN A 583 8.36 31.42 -5.74
CA GLN A 583 8.94 31.55 -4.40
C GLN A 583 8.02 31.03 -3.28
N TRP A 584 7.02 30.20 -3.63
CA TRP A 584 6.17 29.57 -2.65
C TRP A 584 6.92 28.47 -1.90
N LYS A 585 6.76 28.46 -0.58
CA LYS A 585 7.46 27.56 0.31
C LYS A 585 6.55 26.42 0.75
N HIS A 586 7.05 25.21 0.62
CA HIS A 586 6.35 24.03 1.12
C HIS A 586 6.23 24.08 2.66
N GLY A 587 5.00 23.91 3.15
CA GLY A 587 4.68 23.98 4.58
C GLY A 587 4.24 25.37 5.06
N GLU A 588 4.48 26.44 4.27
CA GLU A 588 4.06 27.81 4.56
C GLU A 588 2.93 28.27 3.61
N ASP A 589 3.14 28.17 2.29
CA ASP A 589 2.16 28.62 1.28
C ASP A 589 1.32 27.44 0.76
N TRP A 590 1.89 26.27 0.71
CA TRP A 590 1.28 25.03 0.25
C TRP A 590 2.01 23.80 0.78
N ALA A 591 1.36 22.62 0.82
CA ALA A 591 2.02 21.35 1.10
C ALA A 591 1.25 20.18 0.50
N PHE A 592 1.95 19.22 -0.13
CA PHE A 592 1.33 17.93 -0.44
C PHE A 592 1.02 17.16 0.84
N VAL A 593 -0.15 16.52 0.91
CA VAL A 593 -0.61 15.75 2.06
C VAL A 593 -1.04 14.32 1.71
N ALA A 594 -1.48 14.08 0.47
CA ALA A 594 -1.78 12.74 -0.03
C ALA A 594 -1.50 12.61 -1.52
N ASN A 595 -1.15 11.41 -1.97
CA ASN A 595 -0.99 11.04 -3.38
C ASN A 595 -1.55 9.63 -3.57
N VAL A 596 -2.64 9.50 -4.32
CA VAL A 596 -3.39 8.25 -4.49
C VAL A 596 -3.66 8.01 -5.98
N HIS A 597 -2.84 7.19 -6.62
CA HIS A 597 -2.93 6.80 -8.03
C HIS A 597 -2.88 7.97 -9.02
N ASP A 598 -4.02 8.47 -9.45
CA ASP A 598 -4.27 9.57 -10.40
C ASP A 598 -4.72 10.87 -9.72
N GLU A 599 -4.87 10.83 -8.40
CA GLU A 599 -5.26 11.94 -7.53
C GLU A 599 -4.10 12.36 -6.61
N PHE A 600 -4.00 13.64 -6.31
CA PHE A 600 -3.22 14.13 -5.18
C PHE A 600 -3.95 15.25 -4.44
N GLN A 601 -3.69 15.35 -3.13
CA GLN A 601 -4.24 16.35 -2.24
C GLN A 601 -3.14 17.26 -1.72
N ALA A 602 -3.41 18.56 -1.69
CA ALA A 602 -2.53 19.55 -1.08
C ALA A 602 -3.31 20.47 -0.13
N GLU A 603 -2.67 20.84 0.97
CA GLU A 603 -3.05 22.00 1.76
C GLU A 603 -2.52 23.25 1.07
N VAL A 604 -3.35 24.25 0.84
CA VAL A 604 -2.98 25.49 0.16
C VAL A 604 -3.54 26.68 0.92
N LEU A 605 -2.70 27.69 1.16
CA LEU A 605 -3.08 28.91 1.85
C LEU A 605 -4.25 29.60 1.12
N LEU A 606 -5.26 30.06 1.86
CA LEU A 606 -6.55 30.54 1.33
C LEU A 606 -6.43 31.48 0.11
N ASN A 607 -5.50 32.42 0.14
CA ASN A 607 -5.29 33.38 -0.96
C ASN A 607 -4.60 32.81 -2.20
N HIS A 608 -4.10 31.56 -2.15
CA HIS A 608 -3.36 30.90 -3.23
C HIS A 608 -4.17 29.79 -3.91
N VAL A 609 -5.30 29.37 -3.34
CA VAL A 609 -6.06 28.18 -3.74
C VAL A 609 -6.40 28.16 -5.22
N GLU A 610 -7.00 29.24 -5.75
CA GLU A 610 -7.37 29.30 -7.17
C GLU A 610 -6.17 29.21 -8.13
N LEU A 611 -5.10 29.93 -7.79
CA LEU A 611 -3.89 29.95 -8.63
C LEU A 611 -3.20 28.59 -8.58
N TYR A 612 -3.14 27.96 -7.40
CA TYR A 612 -2.60 26.60 -7.22
C TYR A 612 -3.35 25.60 -8.10
N GLY A 613 -4.69 25.56 -8.02
CA GLY A 613 -5.51 24.64 -8.80
C GLY A 613 -5.28 24.76 -10.30
N LYS A 614 -5.22 25.99 -10.82
CA LYS A 614 -4.93 26.27 -12.24
C LYS A 614 -3.53 25.83 -12.65
N ILE A 615 -2.52 26.08 -11.82
CA ILE A 615 -1.14 25.63 -12.10
C ILE A 615 -1.05 24.11 -12.02
N ALA A 616 -1.69 23.48 -11.05
CA ALA A 616 -1.65 22.05 -10.86
C ALA A 616 -2.27 21.27 -12.03
N THR A 617 -3.44 21.69 -12.51
CA THR A 617 -4.08 21.10 -13.70
C THR A 617 -3.24 21.31 -14.95
N GLU A 618 -2.64 22.50 -15.14
CA GLU A 618 -1.77 22.77 -16.26
C GLU A 618 -0.49 21.91 -16.24
N CYS A 619 0.10 21.67 -15.05
CA CYS A 619 1.26 20.79 -14.92
C CYS A 619 0.96 19.33 -15.30
N ILE A 620 -0.28 18.85 -15.14
CA ILE A 620 -0.70 17.54 -15.65
C ILE A 620 -0.73 17.52 -17.17
N ARG A 621 -1.28 18.57 -17.82
CA ARG A 621 -1.29 18.71 -19.29
C ARG A 621 0.13 18.74 -19.84
N GLU A 622 0.99 19.56 -19.25
CA GLU A 622 2.41 19.67 -19.66
C GLU A 622 3.22 18.41 -19.41
N ALA A 623 2.89 17.61 -18.38
CA ALA A 623 3.52 16.32 -18.19
C ALA A 623 3.28 15.40 -19.41
N GLY A 624 2.08 15.45 -20.00
CA GLY A 624 1.77 14.75 -21.25
C GLY A 624 2.63 15.22 -22.43
N GLU A 625 2.83 16.53 -22.58
CA GLU A 625 3.68 17.12 -23.62
C GLU A 625 5.15 16.77 -23.41
N TYR A 626 5.65 16.90 -22.15
CA TYR A 626 7.01 16.52 -21.78
C TYR A 626 7.33 15.06 -22.12
N LEU A 627 6.39 14.17 -21.86
CA LEU A 627 6.48 12.74 -22.17
C LEU A 627 6.17 12.42 -23.65
N LYS A 628 5.86 13.44 -24.45
CA LYS A 628 5.49 13.32 -25.87
C LYS A 628 4.31 12.36 -26.07
N MET A 629 3.32 12.46 -25.20
CA MET A 629 2.11 11.68 -25.35
C MET A 629 1.32 12.13 -26.60
N ARG A 630 0.76 11.17 -27.33
CA ARG A 630 -0.04 11.40 -28.54
C ARG A 630 -1.50 11.71 -28.22
N CYS A 631 -1.91 11.50 -26.99
CA CYS A 631 -3.19 11.92 -26.45
C CYS A 631 -2.90 12.95 -25.34
N PRO A 632 -3.43 14.18 -25.41
CA PRO A 632 -3.25 15.17 -24.36
C PRO A 632 -3.77 14.66 -23.02
N LEU A 633 -3.05 14.93 -21.94
CA LEU A 633 -3.56 14.76 -20.59
C LEU A 633 -4.47 15.92 -20.22
N ASP A 634 -5.34 15.70 -19.25
CA ASP A 634 -6.22 16.70 -18.68
C ASP A 634 -6.50 16.43 -17.22
N ALA A 635 -6.94 17.43 -16.47
CA ALA A 635 -7.21 17.31 -15.06
C ALA A 635 -8.25 18.33 -14.61
N GLU A 636 -8.88 18.02 -13.48
CA GLU A 636 -9.79 18.89 -12.75
C GLU A 636 -9.29 19.08 -11.33
N TYR A 637 -9.66 20.19 -10.69
CA TYR A 637 -9.40 20.39 -9.26
C TYR A 637 -10.67 20.79 -8.52
N GLN A 638 -10.73 20.39 -7.28
CA GLN A 638 -11.78 20.75 -6.34
C GLN A 638 -11.15 21.33 -5.07
N VAL A 639 -11.87 22.22 -4.42
CA VAL A 639 -11.45 22.90 -3.19
C VAL A 639 -12.44 22.58 -2.09
N GLY A 640 -11.96 22.34 -0.90
CA GLY A 640 -12.83 22.03 0.22
C GLY A 640 -12.14 22.03 1.58
N SER A 641 -12.96 22.00 2.62
CA SER A 641 -12.53 21.94 4.01
C SER A 641 -12.18 20.53 4.49
N SER A 642 -12.42 19.53 3.65
CA SER A 642 -12.10 18.13 3.94
C SER A 642 -11.82 17.32 2.66
N TRP A 643 -11.20 16.17 2.79
CA TRP A 643 -10.97 15.26 1.65
C TRP A 643 -12.29 14.75 1.02
N ALA A 644 -13.40 14.79 1.76
CA ALA A 644 -14.71 14.42 1.24
C ALA A 644 -15.23 15.39 0.17
N GLU A 645 -14.81 16.65 0.22
CA GLU A 645 -15.25 17.72 -0.68
C GLU A 645 -14.34 17.87 -1.90
N THR A 646 -13.16 17.27 -1.85
CA THR A 646 -12.13 17.41 -2.91
C THR A 646 -11.99 16.17 -3.80
N HIS A 647 -12.97 15.24 -3.75
CA HIS A 647 -12.95 14.01 -4.56
C HIS A 647 -14.34 13.55 -5.00
#